data_b2e137bf3dd47bd102eba2f84f4bb3f7
#
_entry.id   b2e137bf3dd47bd102eba2f84f4bb3f7
#
_cell.length_a   1.000
_cell.length_b   1.000
_cell.length_c   1.000
_cell.angle_alpha   90.00
_cell.angle_beta   90.00
_cell.angle_gamma   90.00
#
_symmetry.space_group_name_H-M   'P 1'
#
loop_
_entity.id
_entity.type
_entity.pdbx_description
1 polymer ?
#
loop_
_entity_poly.entity_id
_entity_poly.type
_entity_poly.pdbx_seq_one_letter_code
_entity_poly.pdbx_strand_id
1 'polypeptide(L)'
;MSSLSSNDAHGPFDKVQLTKLLIDSLHEMGYSNSAVALQNESGGIEVESTVVQRLFSAVKAGEFDRIDLDMLSQLPLKDGDLKQLNVVPSSSGSTAVDDYDDLRQCAGSPDNMKIGNIISSDWKTVVSKMQAEYKRIEQLAQSLDHRDADALALVSTVVEILILINRQIFLELIFDQHDPSLAVMFLRNVLRRFIQLWDSLLTLQNNFTSDGEGELVFSPDSLLRQLTSALTCPPDSTEKSSVWPGSVEKSRQWLVDEISRYINPNDLVPRGRLITLLRQAIKYQRSQDILSFDECDQTDHDKSTYNLLQDNAANSRRIKFVAEKTLAQNVDEIWYLEFSPDGRYLASASADSETDRKVLVYDVEHDFQVYKVLAGHEQCVLYLSFSPDSKYLVSCPFNEDAKIYSLHKRGEPTNINEGKEDSLIAEVIEPDDSFRMPYTRSTTSGAPPRVWCCDWFHTERNRGRFVVGSPDRDAIIYDLNAKAIVCRLSDSCAGHGGSSPDQFPRVDDLKITKDDKHLLLMTHDSYVDAYDLSQLPAVTATATTTAATATATTHGSNTSAGVVEDDTPAFHLPRVSRLNVGKRMTCLTIPNVRNASQEDDSLVLVNVQPHELQLWDFKEQILVQKYVGQRQLQFIIRSCFGYDNKLIASGSEDGKVYIWDRFHGNIIGVLKGHTADRPVPPGSSKQYGKNCNTVVWNPVNKHLFASGGDDGLVKVWRVVRE
;
A
#
# COMPACT_ATOMS: atom_id res chain seq x y z
N MET A 1 36.13 -30.83 -22.21
CA MET A 1 34.92 -30.52 -22.98
C MET A 1 33.97 -31.69 -22.81
N SER A 2 33.17 -31.66 -21.77
CA SER A 2 32.11 -32.64 -21.50
C SER A 2 30.87 -32.22 -22.26
N SER A 3 30.35 -33.11 -23.09
CA SER A 3 29.09 -32.98 -23.83
C SER A 3 27.95 -32.69 -22.86
N LEU A 4 27.42 -31.46 -22.89
CA LEU A 4 26.12 -31.11 -22.30
C LEU A 4 25.07 -32.01 -22.94
N SER A 5 24.41 -32.83 -22.16
CA SER A 5 23.28 -33.64 -22.60
C SER A 5 22.17 -32.71 -23.10
N SER A 6 21.53 -33.08 -24.20
CA SER A 6 20.51 -32.32 -24.91
C SER A 6 19.22 -32.05 -24.07
N ASN A 7 19.14 -32.49 -22.82
CA ASN A 7 18.02 -32.31 -21.91
C ASN A 7 18.10 -31.02 -21.07
N ASP A 8 19.22 -30.31 -21.05
CA ASP A 8 19.40 -29.13 -20.18
C ASP A 8 19.13 -27.79 -20.89
N ALA A 9 18.83 -27.84 -22.20
CA ALA A 9 18.66 -26.61 -23.00
C ALA A 9 17.38 -25.80 -22.65
N HIS A 10 16.41 -26.42 -21.99
CA HIS A 10 15.09 -25.80 -21.69
C HIS A 10 14.84 -25.61 -20.19
N GLY A 11 15.77 -26.01 -19.32
CA GLY A 11 15.58 -25.94 -17.87
C GLY A 11 14.35 -26.76 -17.40
N PRO A 12 13.63 -26.31 -16.39
CA PRO A 12 12.45 -26.99 -15.86
C PRO A 12 11.18 -26.83 -16.70
N PHE A 13 11.26 -26.19 -17.88
CA PHE A 13 10.08 -25.89 -18.70
C PHE A 13 9.77 -27.00 -19.72
N ASP A 14 8.48 -27.27 -19.86
CA ASP A 14 8.01 -28.23 -20.86
C ASP A 14 8.20 -27.65 -22.29
N LYS A 15 8.86 -28.44 -23.14
CA LYS A 15 9.13 -28.07 -24.52
C LYS A 15 7.85 -27.81 -25.31
N VAL A 16 6.76 -28.57 -25.04
CA VAL A 16 5.49 -28.42 -25.73
C VAL A 16 4.87 -27.06 -25.39
N GLN A 17 4.86 -26.70 -24.12
CA GLN A 17 4.31 -25.41 -23.64
C GLN A 17 5.12 -24.23 -24.20
N LEU A 18 6.45 -24.31 -24.23
CA LEU A 18 7.29 -23.28 -24.83
C LEU A 18 7.01 -23.14 -26.33
N THR A 19 6.84 -24.26 -27.05
CA THR A 19 6.52 -24.23 -28.47
C THR A 19 5.18 -23.59 -28.75
N LYS A 20 4.13 -23.93 -27.96
CA LYS A 20 2.81 -23.27 -28.06
C LYS A 20 2.89 -21.76 -27.84
N LEU A 21 3.63 -21.29 -26.81
CA LEU A 21 3.82 -19.86 -26.55
C LEU A 21 4.54 -19.14 -27.69
N LEU A 22 5.52 -19.79 -28.31
CA LEU A 22 6.25 -19.21 -29.45
C LEU A 22 5.38 -19.12 -30.69
N ILE A 23 4.61 -20.18 -31.02
CA ILE A 23 3.68 -20.18 -32.17
C ILE A 23 2.64 -19.08 -31.99
N ASP A 24 2.01 -18.97 -30.83
CA ASP A 24 1.04 -17.93 -30.53
C ASP A 24 1.63 -16.53 -30.66
N SER A 25 2.80 -16.27 -30.07
CA SER A 25 3.46 -14.97 -30.14
C SER A 25 3.90 -14.61 -31.57
N LEU A 26 4.30 -15.58 -32.41
CA LEU A 26 4.58 -15.35 -33.81
C LEU A 26 3.32 -14.95 -34.61
N HIS A 27 2.18 -15.55 -34.30
CA HIS A 27 0.90 -15.15 -34.87
C HIS A 27 0.50 -13.72 -34.48
N GLU A 28 0.63 -13.37 -33.19
CA GLU A 28 0.33 -12.02 -32.69
C GLU A 28 1.23 -10.94 -33.31
N MET A 29 2.50 -11.25 -33.55
CA MET A 29 3.45 -10.34 -34.20
C MET A 29 3.28 -10.26 -35.72
N GLY A 30 2.35 -11.04 -36.32
CA GLY A 30 2.09 -11.05 -37.76
C GLY A 30 2.99 -11.98 -38.59
N TYR A 31 3.82 -12.82 -37.93
CA TYR A 31 4.71 -13.79 -38.63
C TYR A 31 4.03 -15.14 -38.88
N SER A 32 2.86 -15.12 -39.48
CA SER A 32 2.01 -16.31 -39.68
C SER A 32 2.72 -17.46 -40.43
N ASN A 33 3.54 -17.15 -41.42
CA ASN A 33 4.30 -18.18 -42.16
C ASN A 33 5.34 -18.88 -41.27
N SER A 34 6.01 -18.15 -40.40
CA SER A 34 6.98 -18.70 -39.46
C SER A 34 6.30 -19.53 -38.36
N ALA A 35 5.11 -19.12 -37.92
CA ALA A 35 4.31 -19.87 -36.98
C ALA A 35 3.90 -21.24 -37.55
N VAL A 36 3.41 -21.27 -38.80
CA VAL A 36 3.06 -22.53 -39.48
C VAL A 36 4.29 -23.41 -39.71
N ALA A 37 5.44 -22.82 -40.07
CA ALA A 37 6.68 -23.58 -40.24
C ALA A 37 7.09 -24.23 -38.89
N LEU A 38 7.07 -23.49 -37.78
CA LEU A 38 7.38 -24.01 -36.46
C LEU A 38 6.39 -25.09 -36.01
N GLN A 39 5.10 -24.91 -36.32
CA GLN A 39 4.08 -25.91 -36.05
C GLN A 39 4.35 -27.23 -36.78
N ASN A 40 4.73 -27.18 -38.07
CA ASN A 40 5.07 -28.36 -38.85
C ASN A 40 6.37 -29.03 -38.34
N GLU A 41 7.41 -28.26 -38.03
CA GLU A 41 8.69 -28.79 -37.50
C GLU A 41 8.53 -29.41 -36.08
N SER A 42 7.61 -28.91 -35.30
CA SER A 42 7.36 -29.41 -33.93
C SER A 42 6.54 -30.73 -33.90
N GLY A 43 6.14 -31.24 -35.09
CA GLY A 43 5.35 -32.46 -35.19
C GLY A 43 3.84 -32.20 -35.14
N GLY A 44 3.39 -30.97 -35.49
CA GLY A 44 1.97 -30.62 -35.57
C GLY A 44 1.38 -30.20 -34.21
N ILE A 45 2.17 -29.58 -33.35
CA ILE A 45 1.67 -29.06 -32.06
C ILE A 45 0.64 -27.98 -32.36
N GLU A 46 -0.61 -28.22 -31.95
CA GLU A 46 -1.70 -27.25 -32.03
C GLU A 46 -1.68 -26.34 -30.80
N VAL A 47 -1.81 -25.02 -31.01
CA VAL A 47 -1.88 -24.01 -29.94
C VAL A 47 -3.18 -24.15 -29.14
N GLU A 48 -4.29 -24.34 -29.87
CA GLU A 48 -5.63 -24.53 -29.33
C GLU A 48 -6.17 -25.89 -29.79
N SER A 49 -6.99 -26.53 -28.95
CA SER A 49 -7.66 -27.78 -29.37
C SER A 49 -8.66 -27.50 -30.50
N THR A 50 -8.89 -28.47 -31.39
CA THR A 50 -9.79 -28.33 -32.55
C THR A 50 -11.21 -27.93 -32.18
N VAL A 51 -11.68 -28.34 -30.98
CA VAL A 51 -13.01 -27.96 -30.47
C VAL A 51 -13.06 -26.52 -30.06
N VAL A 52 -12.02 -26.02 -29.38
CA VAL A 52 -11.90 -24.63 -28.97
C VAL A 52 -11.82 -23.71 -30.20
N GLN A 53 -11.03 -24.10 -31.22
CA GLN A 53 -10.96 -23.37 -32.48
C GLN A 53 -12.31 -23.26 -33.18
N ARG A 54 -13.11 -24.34 -33.22
CA ARG A 54 -14.47 -24.32 -33.79
C ARG A 54 -15.40 -23.38 -33.03
N LEU A 55 -15.38 -23.43 -31.71
CA LEU A 55 -16.18 -22.53 -30.87
C LEU A 55 -15.80 -21.06 -31.13
N PHE A 56 -14.52 -20.74 -31.07
CA PHE A 56 -14.06 -19.36 -31.25
C PHE A 56 -14.29 -18.85 -32.67
N SER A 57 -14.15 -19.71 -33.70
CA SER A 57 -14.47 -19.32 -35.06
C SER A 57 -15.97 -19.07 -35.24
N ALA A 58 -16.85 -19.88 -34.68
CA ALA A 58 -18.30 -19.68 -34.70
C ALA A 58 -18.70 -18.38 -34.00
N VAL A 59 -18.11 -18.07 -32.81
CA VAL A 59 -18.36 -16.82 -32.09
C VAL A 59 -17.89 -15.62 -32.89
N LYS A 60 -16.68 -15.64 -33.48
CA LYS A 60 -16.13 -14.54 -34.26
C LYS A 60 -16.95 -14.30 -35.54
N ALA A 61 -17.39 -15.38 -36.20
CA ALA A 61 -18.25 -15.29 -37.41
C ALA A 61 -19.69 -14.84 -37.06
N GLY A 62 -20.13 -15.00 -35.78
CA GLY A 62 -21.52 -14.76 -35.40
C GLY A 62 -22.48 -15.89 -35.74
N GLU A 63 -21.93 -17.09 -35.99
CA GLU A 63 -22.70 -18.29 -36.31
C GLU A 63 -23.15 -19.00 -35.03
N PHE A 64 -23.97 -18.29 -34.19
CA PHE A 64 -24.43 -18.80 -32.90
C PHE A 64 -25.35 -20.01 -33.03
N ASP A 65 -25.92 -20.22 -34.19
CA ASP A 65 -26.73 -21.43 -34.54
C ASP A 65 -25.88 -22.70 -34.59
N ARG A 66 -24.57 -22.63 -34.72
CA ARG A 66 -23.65 -23.77 -34.68
C ARG A 66 -23.19 -24.16 -33.29
N ILE A 67 -23.44 -23.31 -32.31
CA ILE A 67 -23.04 -23.56 -30.93
C ILE A 67 -24.15 -24.35 -30.23
N ASP A 68 -23.83 -25.55 -29.79
CA ASP A 68 -24.74 -26.45 -29.09
C ASP A 68 -24.09 -27.12 -27.87
N LEU A 69 -24.90 -27.76 -27.03
CA LEU A 69 -24.44 -28.45 -25.85
C LEU A 69 -23.49 -29.61 -26.20
N ASP A 70 -23.61 -30.22 -27.38
CA ASP A 70 -22.72 -31.29 -27.83
C ASP A 70 -21.31 -30.76 -28.10
N MET A 71 -21.16 -29.53 -28.65
CA MET A 71 -19.88 -28.84 -28.80
C MET A 71 -19.32 -28.44 -27.43
N LEU A 72 -20.14 -27.85 -26.55
CA LEU A 72 -19.73 -27.45 -25.23
C LEU A 72 -19.30 -28.63 -24.35
N SER A 73 -19.94 -29.79 -24.51
CA SER A 73 -19.59 -31.03 -23.79
C SER A 73 -18.21 -31.58 -24.15
N GLN A 74 -17.65 -31.17 -25.27
CA GLN A 74 -16.32 -31.59 -25.73
C GLN A 74 -15.22 -30.60 -25.33
N LEU A 75 -15.57 -29.44 -24.74
CA LEU A 75 -14.60 -28.49 -24.28
C LEU A 75 -13.81 -29.00 -23.05
N PRO A 76 -12.50 -28.81 -23.05
CA PRO A 76 -11.67 -29.08 -21.86
C PRO A 76 -11.86 -27.95 -20.85
N LEU A 77 -12.81 -28.09 -19.94
CA LEU A 77 -13.08 -27.09 -18.89
C LEU A 77 -12.11 -27.26 -17.72
N LYS A 78 -11.91 -26.19 -16.94
CA LYS A 78 -11.08 -26.24 -15.73
C LYS A 78 -11.62 -27.20 -14.68
N ASP A 79 -12.93 -27.27 -14.55
CA ASP A 79 -13.63 -28.05 -13.53
C ASP A 79 -13.84 -29.50 -13.95
N GLY A 80 -13.42 -29.92 -15.15
CA GLY A 80 -13.52 -31.31 -15.65
C GLY A 80 -14.18 -31.43 -17.02
N ASP A 81 -14.36 -32.68 -17.46
CA ASP A 81 -14.95 -32.98 -18.78
C ASP A 81 -16.42 -33.37 -18.64
N LEU A 82 -17.30 -32.64 -19.30
CA LEU A 82 -18.75 -32.91 -19.32
C LEU A 82 -19.12 -34.27 -19.95
N LYS A 83 -18.22 -34.90 -20.71
CA LYS A 83 -18.39 -36.25 -21.30
C LYS A 83 -18.66 -37.31 -20.23
N GLN A 84 -18.24 -37.07 -19.01
CA GLN A 84 -18.49 -38.00 -17.88
C GLN A 84 -19.93 -38.00 -17.42
N LEU A 85 -20.74 -37.00 -17.80
CA LEU A 85 -22.13 -36.84 -17.35
C LEU A 85 -23.18 -37.41 -18.29
N ASN A 86 -22.83 -38.27 -19.27
CA ASN A 86 -23.76 -38.91 -20.22
C ASN A 86 -24.78 -37.94 -20.84
N VAL A 87 -24.29 -36.86 -21.45
CA VAL A 87 -25.14 -35.90 -22.19
C VAL A 87 -25.90 -36.69 -23.30
N VAL A 88 -27.22 -36.67 -23.27
CA VAL A 88 -28.04 -37.33 -24.28
C VAL A 88 -27.80 -36.70 -25.64
N PRO A 89 -27.28 -37.43 -26.64
CA PRO A 89 -26.99 -36.88 -27.96
C PRO A 89 -28.26 -36.33 -28.61
N SER A 90 -28.14 -35.25 -29.37
CA SER A 90 -29.22 -34.68 -30.14
C SER A 90 -29.73 -35.74 -31.12
N SER A 91 -30.96 -36.24 -30.94
CA SER A 91 -31.60 -37.05 -31.93
C SER A 91 -31.81 -36.19 -33.18
N SER A 92 -30.96 -36.39 -34.21
CA SER A 92 -31.14 -35.83 -35.52
C SER A 92 -32.47 -36.35 -36.11
N GLY A 93 -33.50 -35.52 -36.07
CA GLY A 93 -34.73 -35.75 -36.77
C GLY A 93 -35.97 -35.85 -35.91
N SER A 94 -36.43 -34.72 -35.42
CA SER A 94 -37.84 -34.53 -35.09
C SER A 94 -38.19 -33.06 -35.29
N THR A 95 -39.04 -32.82 -36.26
CA THR A 95 -39.59 -31.53 -36.66
C THR A 95 -40.30 -30.85 -35.48
N ALA A 96 -39.63 -29.83 -34.89
CA ALA A 96 -40.26 -28.88 -33.98
C ALA A 96 -41.10 -27.90 -34.78
N VAL A 97 -42.34 -28.26 -35.11
CA VAL A 97 -43.28 -27.40 -35.89
C VAL A 97 -44.39 -26.85 -34.98
N ASP A 98 -44.56 -27.35 -33.76
CA ASP A 98 -45.80 -27.09 -33.00
C ASP A 98 -45.75 -25.92 -31.96
N ASP A 99 -44.61 -25.27 -31.69
CA ASP A 99 -44.54 -24.15 -30.73
C ASP A 99 -44.54 -22.75 -31.40
N TYR A 100 -44.86 -22.68 -32.70
CA TYR A 100 -44.88 -21.38 -33.44
C TYR A 100 -46.17 -20.56 -33.21
N ASP A 101 -47.24 -21.15 -32.65
CA ASP A 101 -48.52 -20.45 -32.51
C ASP A 101 -48.56 -19.49 -31.30
N ASP A 102 -47.72 -19.66 -30.29
CA ASP A 102 -47.63 -18.73 -29.16
C ASP A 102 -46.98 -17.38 -29.51
N LEU A 103 -46.16 -17.38 -30.56
CA LEU A 103 -45.54 -16.14 -31.06
C LEU A 103 -46.50 -15.26 -31.90
N ARG A 104 -47.64 -15.85 -32.37
CA ARG A 104 -48.66 -15.09 -33.11
C ARG A 104 -49.67 -14.35 -32.24
N GLN A 105 -49.84 -14.75 -30.99
CA GLN A 105 -50.85 -14.13 -30.10
C GLN A 105 -50.41 -12.79 -29.49
N CYS A 106 -49.13 -12.43 -29.57
CA CYS A 106 -48.63 -11.11 -29.05
C CYS A 106 -48.62 -10.01 -30.11
N ALA A 107 -48.92 -10.27 -31.38
CA ALA A 107 -49.01 -9.27 -32.46
C ALA A 107 -50.46 -8.78 -32.61
N GLY A 108 -50.90 -7.99 -31.64
CA GLY A 108 -52.19 -7.30 -31.68
C GLY A 108 -52.09 -5.98 -32.46
N SER A 109 -52.81 -5.92 -33.58
CA SER A 109 -53.29 -4.75 -34.33
C SER A 109 -52.79 -4.66 -35.78
N PRO A 110 -53.72 -4.53 -36.76
CA PRO A 110 -53.41 -4.68 -38.19
C PRO A 110 -52.85 -3.44 -38.90
N ASP A 111 -52.50 -2.38 -38.20
CA ASP A 111 -52.10 -1.09 -38.84
C ASP A 111 -50.60 -0.81 -38.96
N ASN A 112 -49.74 -1.75 -38.56
CA ASN A 112 -48.27 -1.56 -38.73
C ASN A 112 -47.62 -2.55 -39.71
N MET A 113 -48.33 -2.95 -40.77
CA MET A 113 -47.91 -3.94 -41.76
C MET A 113 -47.07 -3.34 -42.90
N LYS A 114 -46.06 -2.51 -42.65
CA LYS A 114 -45.12 -2.05 -43.69
C LYS A 114 -43.64 -1.94 -43.29
N ILE A 115 -43.25 -2.29 -42.07
CA ILE A 115 -41.83 -2.27 -41.69
C ILE A 115 -41.28 -3.67 -41.33
N GLY A 116 -42.10 -4.73 -41.42
CA GLY A 116 -41.81 -6.07 -40.92
C GLY A 116 -41.14 -7.05 -41.88
N ASN A 117 -40.46 -6.65 -42.95
CA ASN A 117 -39.93 -7.56 -43.96
C ASN A 117 -38.40 -7.60 -44.14
N ILE A 118 -37.61 -7.19 -43.14
CA ILE A 118 -36.15 -7.40 -43.18
C ILE A 118 -35.68 -7.88 -41.76
N ILE A 119 -36.30 -8.91 -41.25
CA ILE A 119 -35.64 -9.73 -40.25
C ILE A 119 -35.03 -10.89 -40.99
N SER A 120 -33.69 -10.96 -41.05
CA SER A 120 -33.03 -12.12 -41.64
C SER A 120 -33.57 -13.38 -41.00
N SER A 121 -33.92 -14.38 -41.79
CA SER A 121 -34.44 -15.68 -41.34
C SER A 121 -33.51 -16.35 -40.31
N ASP A 122 -32.27 -15.93 -40.23
CA ASP A 122 -31.21 -16.50 -39.43
C ASP A 122 -31.38 -16.25 -37.93
N TRP A 123 -31.78 -15.04 -37.49
CA TRP A 123 -31.92 -14.74 -36.04
C TRP A 123 -33.08 -15.45 -35.34
N LYS A 124 -34.17 -15.74 -36.08
CA LYS A 124 -35.27 -16.56 -35.53
C LYS A 124 -34.83 -18.01 -35.31
N THR A 125 -33.96 -18.49 -36.18
CA THR A 125 -33.37 -19.82 -36.07
C THR A 125 -32.43 -19.88 -34.83
N VAL A 126 -31.61 -18.88 -34.59
CA VAL A 126 -30.76 -18.76 -33.41
C VAL A 126 -31.59 -18.79 -32.14
N VAL A 127 -32.67 -17.97 -32.05
CA VAL A 127 -33.55 -17.92 -30.88
C VAL A 127 -34.18 -19.26 -30.59
N SER A 128 -34.74 -19.93 -31.63
CA SER A 128 -35.38 -21.27 -31.46
C SER A 128 -34.39 -22.34 -31.02
N LYS A 129 -33.14 -22.27 -31.53
CA LYS A 129 -32.08 -23.19 -31.11
C LYS A 129 -31.67 -22.96 -29.65
N MET A 130 -31.48 -21.72 -29.22
CA MET A 130 -31.14 -21.42 -27.81
C MET A 130 -32.25 -21.84 -26.85
N GLN A 131 -33.53 -21.82 -27.27
CA GLN A 131 -34.63 -22.38 -26.49
C GLN A 131 -34.54 -23.91 -26.39
N ALA A 132 -34.16 -24.59 -27.44
CA ALA A 132 -33.97 -26.04 -27.43
C ALA A 132 -32.81 -26.45 -26.52
N GLU A 133 -31.69 -25.73 -26.59
CA GLU A 133 -30.54 -25.97 -25.71
C GLU A 133 -30.85 -25.69 -24.25
N TYR A 134 -31.71 -24.71 -23.93
CA TYR A 134 -32.21 -24.48 -22.56
C TYR A 134 -32.94 -25.75 -22.03
N LYS A 135 -33.86 -26.32 -22.81
CA LYS A 135 -34.60 -27.53 -22.39
C LYS A 135 -33.66 -28.73 -22.15
N ARG A 136 -32.62 -28.86 -22.98
CA ARG A 136 -31.60 -29.93 -22.83
C ARG A 136 -30.80 -29.78 -21.53
N ILE A 137 -30.32 -28.60 -21.24
CA ILE A 137 -29.50 -28.38 -20.03
C ILE A 137 -30.35 -28.39 -18.77
N GLU A 138 -31.62 -27.97 -18.83
CA GLU A 138 -32.57 -28.08 -17.73
C GLU A 138 -32.83 -29.53 -17.38
N GLN A 139 -33.03 -30.40 -18.39
CA GLN A 139 -33.16 -31.85 -18.20
C GLN A 139 -31.89 -32.47 -17.61
N LEU A 140 -30.71 -32.03 -18.07
CA LEU A 140 -29.43 -32.47 -17.52
C LEU A 140 -29.33 -32.09 -16.04
N ALA A 141 -29.61 -30.83 -15.70
CA ALA A 141 -29.56 -30.32 -14.33
C ALA A 141 -30.54 -31.06 -13.39
N GLN A 142 -31.73 -31.42 -13.89
CA GLN A 142 -32.73 -32.21 -13.13
C GLN A 142 -32.31 -33.65 -12.93
N SER A 143 -31.51 -34.23 -13.82
CA SER A 143 -31.01 -35.60 -13.75
C SER A 143 -29.82 -35.80 -12.84
N LEU A 144 -29.17 -34.71 -12.40
CA LEU A 144 -28.01 -34.78 -11.53
C LEU A 144 -28.37 -35.21 -10.10
N ASP A 145 -27.53 -36.02 -9.51
CA ASP A 145 -27.58 -36.25 -8.06
C ASP A 145 -27.10 -34.99 -7.34
N HIS A 146 -28.00 -34.37 -6.55
CA HIS A 146 -27.71 -33.16 -5.78
C HIS A 146 -26.57 -33.33 -4.75
N ARG A 147 -26.00 -34.52 -4.64
CA ARG A 147 -24.85 -34.80 -3.75
C ARG A 147 -23.50 -34.75 -4.44
N ASP A 148 -23.48 -34.66 -5.75
CA ASP A 148 -22.25 -34.58 -6.54
C ASP A 148 -21.88 -33.11 -6.79
N ALA A 149 -21.00 -32.59 -5.92
CA ALA A 149 -20.58 -31.18 -5.99
C ALA A 149 -19.77 -30.86 -7.26
N ASP A 150 -18.97 -31.82 -7.75
CA ASP A 150 -18.13 -31.62 -8.94
C ASP A 150 -19.01 -31.58 -10.21
N ALA A 151 -20.01 -32.43 -10.28
CA ALA A 151 -20.95 -32.41 -11.39
C ALA A 151 -21.80 -31.12 -11.42
N LEU A 152 -22.24 -30.65 -10.25
CA LEU A 152 -22.95 -29.37 -10.12
C LEU A 152 -22.08 -28.19 -10.55
N ALA A 153 -20.83 -28.16 -10.13
CA ALA A 153 -19.89 -27.10 -10.53
C ALA A 153 -19.70 -27.08 -12.05
N LEU A 154 -19.50 -28.25 -12.64
CA LEU A 154 -19.28 -28.38 -14.08
C LEU A 154 -20.51 -27.92 -14.90
N VAL A 155 -21.72 -28.29 -14.48
CA VAL A 155 -22.95 -27.84 -15.15
C VAL A 155 -23.15 -26.33 -14.94
N SER A 156 -22.87 -25.81 -13.76
CA SER A 156 -22.90 -24.36 -13.50
C SER A 156 -21.98 -23.59 -14.46
N THR A 157 -20.75 -24.05 -14.65
CA THR A 157 -19.79 -23.48 -15.60
C THR A 157 -20.29 -23.45 -17.03
N VAL A 158 -20.94 -24.54 -17.49
CA VAL A 158 -21.54 -24.59 -18.83
C VAL A 158 -22.73 -23.64 -18.97
N VAL A 159 -23.56 -23.52 -17.94
CA VAL A 159 -24.66 -22.56 -17.91
C VAL A 159 -24.14 -21.15 -17.98
N GLU A 160 -23.04 -20.82 -17.27
CA GLU A 160 -22.38 -19.50 -17.36
C GLU A 160 -21.89 -19.19 -18.77
N ILE A 161 -21.22 -20.14 -19.43
CA ILE A 161 -20.79 -19.97 -20.84
C ILE A 161 -22.01 -19.72 -21.75
N LEU A 162 -23.09 -20.45 -21.58
CA LEU A 162 -24.32 -20.25 -22.35
C LEU A 162 -24.96 -18.88 -22.03
N ILE A 163 -24.91 -18.40 -20.80
CA ILE A 163 -25.39 -17.07 -20.44
C ILE A 163 -24.56 -16.00 -21.15
N LEU A 164 -23.23 -16.13 -21.19
CA LEU A 164 -22.35 -15.20 -21.89
C LEU A 164 -22.64 -15.15 -23.40
N ILE A 165 -22.85 -16.29 -24.03
CA ILE A 165 -23.24 -16.40 -25.44
C ILE A 165 -24.61 -15.73 -25.68
N ASN A 166 -25.61 -16.05 -24.84
CA ASN A 166 -26.95 -15.47 -24.95
C ASN A 166 -26.95 -13.96 -24.64
N ARG A 167 -26.08 -13.50 -23.76
CA ARG A 167 -25.85 -12.06 -23.52
C ARG A 167 -25.34 -11.39 -24.80
N GLN A 168 -24.40 -11.99 -25.50
CA GLN A 168 -23.86 -11.45 -26.76
C GLN A 168 -24.96 -11.39 -27.84
N ILE A 169 -25.75 -12.45 -28.00
CA ILE A 169 -26.88 -12.47 -28.93
C ILE A 169 -27.86 -11.32 -28.63
N PHE A 170 -28.19 -11.13 -27.37
CA PHE A 170 -29.07 -10.04 -26.93
C PHE A 170 -28.51 -8.65 -27.25
N LEU A 171 -27.21 -8.44 -27.03
CA LEU A 171 -26.56 -7.16 -27.33
C LEU A 171 -26.48 -6.89 -28.85
N GLU A 172 -26.24 -7.91 -29.67
CA GLU A 172 -26.24 -7.76 -31.13
C GLU A 172 -27.65 -7.46 -31.65
N LEU A 173 -28.71 -8.05 -31.08
CA LEU A 173 -30.09 -7.74 -31.46
C LEU A 173 -30.44 -6.26 -31.18
N ILE A 174 -29.90 -5.65 -30.12
CA ILE A 174 -30.16 -4.25 -29.77
C ILE A 174 -29.29 -3.29 -30.60
N PHE A 175 -27.97 -3.52 -30.60
CA PHE A 175 -27.01 -2.52 -31.07
C PHE A 175 -26.60 -2.69 -32.52
N ASP A 176 -26.70 -3.90 -33.07
CA ASP A 176 -26.36 -4.20 -34.45
C ASP A 176 -27.61 -4.32 -35.33
N GLN A 177 -28.54 -5.15 -34.95
CA GLN A 177 -29.77 -5.40 -35.71
C GLN A 177 -30.87 -4.34 -35.50
N HIS A 178 -30.74 -3.54 -34.45
CA HIS A 178 -31.70 -2.50 -34.06
C HIS A 178 -33.16 -3.04 -33.92
N ASP A 179 -33.33 -4.28 -33.48
CA ASP A 179 -34.64 -4.88 -33.16
C ASP A 179 -34.88 -5.06 -31.67
N PRO A 180 -35.31 -4.00 -30.97
CA PRO A 180 -35.60 -4.09 -29.52
C PRO A 180 -36.77 -5.02 -29.20
N SER A 181 -37.68 -5.23 -30.16
CA SER A 181 -38.85 -6.10 -29.92
C SER A 181 -38.42 -7.56 -29.81
N LEU A 182 -37.57 -8.03 -30.73
CA LEU A 182 -37.01 -9.37 -30.67
C LEU A 182 -36.06 -9.53 -29.48
N ALA A 183 -35.28 -8.50 -29.16
CA ALA A 183 -34.39 -8.51 -27.98
C ALA A 183 -35.16 -8.67 -26.67
N VAL A 184 -36.28 -7.94 -26.47
CA VAL A 184 -37.14 -8.09 -25.28
C VAL A 184 -37.76 -9.50 -25.20
N MET A 185 -38.23 -10.03 -26.32
CA MET A 185 -38.74 -11.42 -26.37
C MET A 185 -37.65 -12.43 -26.02
N PHE A 186 -36.46 -12.27 -26.56
CA PHE A 186 -35.29 -13.10 -26.27
C PHE A 186 -34.89 -13.03 -24.79
N LEU A 187 -34.82 -11.83 -24.22
CA LEU A 187 -34.52 -11.62 -22.81
C LEU A 187 -35.54 -12.34 -21.91
N ARG A 188 -36.84 -12.22 -22.24
CA ARG A 188 -37.92 -12.77 -21.41
C ARG A 188 -37.99 -14.29 -21.51
N ASN A 189 -37.89 -14.84 -22.73
CA ASN A 189 -38.21 -16.24 -23.00
C ASN A 189 -36.99 -17.18 -22.94
N VAL A 190 -35.76 -16.63 -23.13
CA VAL A 190 -34.54 -17.42 -23.18
C VAL A 190 -33.60 -17.01 -22.04
N LEU A 191 -33.04 -15.80 -22.12
CA LEU A 191 -31.93 -15.39 -21.26
C LEU A 191 -32.31 -15.38 -19.77
N ARG A 192 -33.52 -14.88 -19.42
CA ARG A 192 -34.00 -14.90 -18.05
C ARG A 192 -34.12 -16.32 -17.48
N ARG A 193 -34.51 -17.29 -18.30
CA ARG A 193 -34.62 -18.70 -17.86
C ARG A 193 -33.24 -19.31 -17.56
N PHE A 194 -32.24 -19.03 -18.38
CA PHE A 194 -30.85 -19.40 -18.09
C PHE A 194 -30.32 -18.80 -16.81
N ILE A 195 -30.61 -17.55 -16.55
CA ILE A 195 -30.19 -16.86 -15.33
C ILE A 195 -30.87 -17.43 -14.09
N GLN A 196 -32.19 -17.80 -14.20
CA GLN A 196 -32.92 -18.47 -13.12
C GLN A 196 -32.39 -19.88 -12.83
N LEU A 197 -32.03 -20.62 -13.87
CA LEU A 197 -31.41 -21.94 -13.72
C LEU A 197 -30.03 -21.79 -13.01
N TRP A 198 -29.25 -20.85 -13.44
CA TRP A 198 -27.95 -20.56 -12.81
C TRP A 198 -28.08 -20.19 -11.34
N ASP A 199 -29.00 -19.28 -10.99
CA ASP A 199 -29.28 -18.91 -9.59
C ASP A 199 -29.68 -20.13 -8.73
N SER A 200 -30.50 -21.05 -9.27
CA SER A 200 -30.85 -22.28 -8.58
C SER A 200 -29.67 -23.24 -8.40
N LEU A 201 -28.77 -23.34 -9.37
CA LEU A 201 -27.53 -24.13 -9.27
C LEU A 201 -26.56 -23.55 -8.24
N LEU A 202 -26.38 -22.23 -8.22
CA LEU A 202 -25.54 -21.52 -7.23
C LEU A 202 -26.08 -21.71 -5.80
N THR A 203 -27.41 -21.66 -5.60
CA THR A 203 -27.99 -21.88 -4.28
C THR A 203 -27.77 -23.31 -3.80
N LEU A 204 -27.81 -24.30 -4.71
CA LEU A 204 -27.48 -25.69 -4.39
C LEU A 204 -26.00 -25.85 -4.05
N GLN A 205 -25.13 -25.25 -4.80
CA GLN A 205 -23.65 -25.28 -4.61
C GLN A 205 -23.24 -24.65 -3.28
N ASN A 206 -23.79 -23.50 -2.91
CA ASN A 206 -23.51 -22.80 -1.66
C ASN A 206 -23.91 -23.58 -0.40
N ASN A 207 -24.81 -24.54 -0.54
CA ASN A 207 -25.18 -25.46 0.57
C ASN A 207 -24.08 -26.48 0.90
N PHE A 208 -23.08 -26.66 0.02
CA PHE A 208 -21.99 -27.63 0.21
C PHE A 208 -20.67 -26.98 0.61
N THR A 209 -20.49 -25.67 0.36
CA THR A 209 -19.25 -24.93 0.69
C THR A 209 -19.53 -23.97 1.85
N SER A 210 -19.11 -24.34 3.06
CA SER A 210 -19.22 -23.48 4.26
C SER A 210 -18.18 -22.37 4.33
N ASP A 211 -17.15 -22.38 3.47
CA ASP A 211 -16.04 -21.44 3.47
C ASP A 211 -15.64 -21.10 2.02
N GLY A 212 -16.29 -20.12 1.42
CA GLY A 212 -15.92 -19.74 0.07
C GLY A 212 -16.47 -18.40 -0.35
N GLU A 213 -15.78 -17.30 0.01
CA GLU A 213 -15.83 -16.05 -0.74
C GLU A 213 -15.17 -16.28 -2.11
N GLY A 214 -15.82 -17.02 -2.99
CA GLY A 214 -15.54 -16.99 -4.42
C GLY A 214 -16.05 -15.67 -4.96
N GLU A 215 -15.16 -14.81 -5.42
CA GLU A 215 -15.48 -13.54 -6.10
C GLU A 215 -16.29 -13.86 -7.37
N LEU A 216 -17.63 -13.89 -7.26
CA LEU A 216 -18.52 -14.05 -8.39
C LEU A 216 -18.37 -12.80 -9.28
N VAL A 217 -17.82 -12.99 -10.46
CA VAL A 217 -17.63 -11.90 -11.46
C VAL A 217 -18.97 -11.23 -11.81
N PHE A 218 -20.10 -11.97 -11.72
CA PHE A 218 -21.44 -11.43 -11.92
C PHE A 218 -22.43 -12.06 -10.94
N SER A 219 -23.26 -11.25 -10.28
CA SER A 219 -24.45 -11.77 -9.61
C SER A 219 -25.63 -11.83 -10.61
N PRO A 220 -26.55 -12.82 -10.51
CA PRO A 220 -27.71 -12.94 -11.39
C PRO A 220 -28.55 -11.67 -11.49
N ASP A 221 -28.77 -11.00 -10.36
CA ASP A 221 -29.51 -9.74 -10.28
C ASP A 221 -28.79 -8.56 -10.93
N SER A 222 -27.49 -8.45 -10.77
CA SER A 222 -26.69 -7.39 -11.39
C SER A 222 -26.68 -7.51 -12.90
N LEU A 223 -26.58 -8.73 -13.43
CA LEU A 223 -26.61 -9.01 -14.85
C LEU A 223 -27.97 -8.63 -15.46
N LEU A 224 -29.07 -9.01 -14.83
CA LEU A 224 -30.41 -8.63 -15.29
C LEU A 224 -30.62 -7.11 -15.29
N ARG A 225 -30.12 -6.38 -14.29
CA ARG A 225 -30.18 -4.91 -14.25
C ARG A 225 -29.38 -4.30 -15.38
N GLN A 226 -28.15 -4.77 -15.64
CA GLN A 226 -27.34 -4.30 -16.75
C GLN A 226 -28.02 -4.51 -18.12
N LEU A 227 -28.62 -5.69 -18.34
CA LEU A 227 -29.30 -6.01 -19.59
C LEU A 227 -30.59 -5.21 -19.76
N THR A 228 -31.34 -4.97 -18.70
CA THR A 228 -32.53 -4.10 -18.76
C THR A 228 -32.17 -2.63 -18.94
N SER A 229 -31.08 -2.15 -18.36
CA SER A 229 -30.59 -0.79 -18.62
C SER A 229 -30.17 -0.60 -20.08
N ALA A 230 -29.56 -1.62 -20.70
CA ALA A 230 -29.16 -1.56 -22.10
C ALA A 230 -30.34 -1.34 -23.08
N LEU A 231 -31.57 -1.79 -22.72
CA LEU A 231 -32.77 -1.52 -23.51
C LEU A 231 -33.25 -0.06 -23.47
N THR A 232 -32.97 0.64 -22.38
CA THR A 232 -33.46 1.99 -22.10
C THR A 232 -32.41 3.08 -22.31
N CYS A 233 -31.18 2.69 -22.57
CA CYS A 233 -30.03 3.62 -22.75
C CYS A 233 -30.19 4.48 -24.00
N PRO A 234 -30.06 5.81 -23.89
CA PRO A 234 -29.94 6.71 -25.05
C PRO A 234 -28.69 6.37 -25.86
N PRO A 235 -28.68 6.61 -27.20
CA PRO A 235 -27.58 6.22 -28.08
C PRO A 235 -26.23 6.85 -27.72
N ASP A 236 -26.18 7.97 -26.99
CA ASP A 236 -24.98 8.73 -26.66
C ASP A 236 -24.60 8.68 -25.16
N SER A 237 -25.14 7.75 -24.38
CA SER A 237 -24.86 7.67 -22.92
C SER A 237 -23.54 6.98 -22.61
N THR A 238 -22.86 7.44 -21.54
CA THR A 238 -21.65 6.79 -20.99
C THR A 238 -21.92 5.36 -20.50
N GLU A 239 -23.16 5.05 -20.12
CA GLU A 239 -23.59 3.71 -19.70
C GLU A 239 -23.55 2.70 -20.87
N LYS A 240 -23.78 3.16 -22.11
CA LYS A 240 -23.66 2.32 -23.31
C LYS A 240 -22.23 1.80 -23.46
N SER A 241 -21.22 2.60 -23.21
CA SER A 241 -19.81 2.22 -23.35
C SER A 241 -19.36 1.15 -22.35
N SER A 242 -20.05 1.00 -21.23
CA SER A 242 -19.74 -0.05 -20.23
C SER A 242 -20.26 -1.43 -20.63
N VAL A 243 -21.36 -1.48 -21.43
CA VAL A 243 -22.01 -2.73 -21.82
C VAL A 243 -21.66 -3.16 -23.25
N TRP A 244 -21.47 -2.17 -24.15
CA TRP A 244 -21.18 -2.37 -25.57
C TRP A 244 -19.86 -1.71 -25.99
N PRO A 245 -18.84 -2.47 -26.44
CA PRO A 245 -17.51 -1.95 -26.76
C PRO A 245 -17.44 -1.10 -28.05
N GLY A 246 -18.57 -0.74 -28.64
CA GLY A 246 -18.68 0.16 -29.79
C GLY A 246 -18.68 -0.53 -31.17
N SER A 247 -18.28 -1.81 -31.28
CA SER A 247 -18.39 -2.60 -32.52
C SER A 247 -18.67 -4.08 -32.21
N VAL A 248 -19.34 -4.75 -33.18
CA VAL A 248 -19.64 -6.18 -33.09
C VAL A 248 -18.36 -7.00 -32.94
N GLU A 249 -17.33 -6.70 -33.71
CA GLU A 249 -16.05 -7.41 -33.64
C GLU A 249 -15.40 -7.35 -32.27
N LYS A 250 -15.36 -6.16 -31.68
CA LYS A 250 -14.81 -5.97 -30.31
C LYS A 250 -15.64 -6.69 -29.26
N SER A 251 -16.97 -6.70 -29.42
CA SER A 251 -17.86 -7.37 -28.50
C SER A 251 -17.72 -8.90 -28.58
N ARG A 252 -17.62 -9.47 -29.78
CA ARG A 252 -17.34 -10.88 -29.98
C ARG A 252 -15.95 -11.27 -29.49
N GLN A 253 -14.97 -10.41 -29.70
CA GLN A 253 -13.64 -10.64 -29.16
C GLN A 253 -13.63 -10.66 -27.62
N TRP A 254 -14.34 -9.73 -26.99
CA TRP A 254 -14.54 -9.74 -25.54
C TRP A 254 -15.19 -11.06 -25.05
N LEU A 255 -16.19 -11.56 -25.80
CA LEU A 255 -16.82 -12.83 -25.49
C LEU A 255 -15.84 -14.02 -25.57
N VAL A 256 -14.98 -14.04 -26.61
CA VAL A 256 -13.93 -15.06 -26.73
C VAL A 256 -12.95 -15.00 -25.57
N ASP A 257 -12.51 -13.80 -25.19
CA ASP A 257 -11.58 -13.59 -24.09
C ASP A 257 -12.22 -14.02 -22.73
N GLU A 258 -13.53 -13.80 -22.55
CA GLU A 258 -14.26 -14.22 -21.35
C GLU A 258 -14.46 -15.74 -21.29
N ILE A 259 -14.90 -16.38 -22.38
CA ILE A 259 -15.04 -17.85 -22.45
C ILE A 259 -13.67 -18.53 -22.24
N SER A 260 -12.58 -17.93 -22.68
CA SER A 260 -11.25 -18.49 -22.52
C SER A 260 -10.84 -18.71 -21.05
N ARG A 261 -11.46 -17.98 -20.11
CA ARG A 261 -11.22 -18.13 -18.67
C ARG A 261 -11.73 -19.44 -18.10
N TYR A 262 -12.71 -20.05 -18.74
CA TYR A 262 -13.29 -21.34 -18.31
C TYR A 262 -12.57 -22.55 -18.89
N ILE A 263 -11.76 -22.35 -19.93
CA ILE A 263 -11.05 -23.43 -20.63
C ILE A 263 -9.74 -23.76 -19.90
N ASN A 264 -9.37 -25.05 -19.93
CA ASN A 264 -8.13 -25.52 -19.29
C ASN A 264 -6.90 -24.86 -19.95
N PRO A 265 -5.98 -24.25 -19.17
CA PRO A 265 -4.78 -23.60 -19.69
C PRO A 265 -3.84 -24.49 -20.52
N ASN A 266 -3.95 -25.82 -20.41
CA ASN A 266 -3.15 -26.75 -21.22
C ASN A 266 -3.62 -26.82 -22.67
N ASP A 267 -4.89 -26.50 -22.92
CA ASP A 267 -5.56 -26.59 -24.23
C ASP A 267 -5.79 -25.23 -24.91
N LEU A 268 -5.49 -24.16 -24.20
CA LEU A 268 -5.61 -22.80 -24.69
C LEU A 268 -4.49 -21.94 -24.16
N VAL A 269 -3.75 -21.27 -25.04
CA VAL A 269 -2.77 -20.23 -24.66
C VAL A 269 -3.50 -18.89 -24.52
N PRO A 270 -3.51 -18.27 -23.35
CA PRO A 270 -4.08 -16.93 -23.21
C PRO A 270 -3.34 -15.92 -24.10
N ARG A 271 -4.06 -15.01 -24.75
CA ARG A 271 -3.49 -13.99 -25.62
C ARG A 271 -2.44 -13.16 -24.89
N GLY A 272 -1.36 -12.86 -25.57
CA GLY A 272 -0.27 -12.06 -25.04
C GLY A 272 0.43 -12.68 -23.85
N ARG A 273 0.30 -14.01 -23.65
CA ARG A 273 0.88 -14.70 -22.47
C ARG A 273 2.38 -14.53 -22.39
N LEU A 274 3.10 -14.63 -23.50
CA LEU A 274 4.53 -14.43 -23.54
C LEU A 274 4.90 -12.99 -23.11
N ILE A 275 4.20 -12.00 -23.63
CA ILE A 275 4.42 -10.58 -23.26
C ILE A 275 4.12 -10.36 -21.77
N THR A 276 3.06 -10.97 -21.27
CA THR A 276 2.71 -10.90 -19.84
C THR A 276 3.79 -11.51 -18.96
N LEU A 277 4.31 -12.69 -19.32
CA LEU A 277 5.40 -13.34 -18.60
C LEU A 277 6.70 -12.51 -18.65
N LEU A 278 7.02 -11.93 -19.81
CA LEU A 278 8.18 -11.03 -19.94
C LEU A 278 8.01 -9.77 -19.08
N ARG A 279 6.82 -9.16 -19.05
CA ARG A 279 6.54 -8.03 -18.14
C ARG A 279 6.71 -8.41 -16.67
N GLN A 280 6.22 -9.58 -16.28
CA GLN A 280 6.39 -10.09 -14.92
C GLN A 280 7.87 -10.35 -14.60
N ALA A 281 8.62 -10.94 -15.52
CA ALA A 281 10.05 -11.17 -15.37
C ALA A 281 10.83 -9.86 -15.25
N ILE A 282 10.54 -8.85 -16.07
CA ILE A 282 11.15 -7.52 -15.98
C ILE A 282 10.75 -6.83 -14.68
N LYS A 283 9.47 -6.91 -14.29
CA LYS A 283 9.01 -6.35 -13.00
C LYS A 283 9.75 -7.00 -11.84
N TYR A 284 9.94 -8.32 -11.88
CA TYR A 284 10.72 -9.05 -10.88
C TYR A 284 12.20 -8.64 -10.90
N GLN A 285 12.86 -8.57 -12.06
CA GLN A 285 14.23 -8.10 -12.17
C GLN A 285 14.38 -6.67 -11.62
N ARG A 286 13.43 -5.78 -11.93
CA ARG A 286 13.42 -4.41 -11.41
C ARG A 286 13.17 -4.36 -9.90
N SER A 287 12.33 -5.22 -9.36
CA SER A 287 12.12 -5.27 -7.90
C SER A 287 13.37 -5.68 -7.14
N GLN A 288 14.30 -6.39 -7.79
CA GLN A 288 15.61 -6.72 -7.26
C GLN A 288 16.59 -5.55 -7.35
N ASP A 289 16.32 -4.52 -8.15
CA ASP A 289 17.17 -3.33 -8.28
C ASP A 289 16.57 -2.15 -7.52
N ILE A 290 17.17 -1.84 -6.39
CA ILE A 290 16.72 -0.78 -5.48
C ILE A 290 16.80 0.60 -6.16
N LEU A 291 17.70 0.79 -7.13
CA LEU A 291 17.94 2.08 -7.79
C LEU A 291 17.28 2.23 -9.16
N SER A 292 16.85 1.14 -9.82
CA SER A 292 16.34 1.23 -11.20
C SER A 292 14.96 1.89 -11.35
N PHE A 293 14.22 2.04 -10.25
CA PHE A 293 12.92 2.69 -10.25
C PHE A 293 12.96 4.20 -10.56
N ASP A 294 14.14 4.82 -10.48
CA ASP A 294 14.25 6.28 -10.58
C ASP A 294 14.29 6.82 -12.01
N GLU A 295 14.65 6.00 -12.98
CA GLU A 295 14.79 6.43 -14.37
C GLU A 295 13.44 6.45 -15.14
N CYS A 296 12.40 5.80 -14.59
CA CYS A 296 11.09 5.70 -15.25
C CYS A 296 10.04 6.70 -14.79
N ASP A 297 10.22 7.34 -13.62
CA ASP A 297 9.19 8.23 -13.07
C ASP A 297 9.22 9.66 -13.65
N GLN A 298 10.23 10.02 -14.45
CA GLN A 298 10.38 11.39 -14.94
C GLN A 298 10.01 11.62 -16.41
N THR A 299 9.75 10.59 -17.21
CA THR A 299 9.33 10.79 -18.60
C THR A 299 8.23 9.84 -19.02
N ASP A 300 7.06 10.38 -19.28
CA ASP A 300 5.96 9.85 -20.08
C ASP A 300 5.61 8.36 -19.92
N HIS A 301 4.48 8.10 -19.32
CA HIS A 301 3.81 6.79 -19.16
C HIS A 301 3.65 5.96 -20.45
N ASP A 302 4.13 6.43 -21.62
CA ASP A 302 3.73 5.83 -22.90
C ASP A 302 4.86 5.33 -23.81
N LYS A 303 6.17 5.47 -23.48
CA LYS A 303 7.23 5.15 -24.48
C LYS A 303 8.51 4.49 -23.97
N SER A 304 8.58 3.92 -22.80
CA SER A 304 9.80 3.15 -22.45
C SER A 304 9.76 1.76 -23.08
N THR A 305 10.34 1.64 -24.27
CA THR A 305 10.69 0.34 -24.85
C THR A 305 11.69 -0.35 -23.94
N TYR A 306 11.24 -1.42 -23.29
CA TYR A 306 12.10 -2.27 -22.48
C TYR A 306 13.18 -2.92 -23.32
N ASN A 307 14.45 -2.81 -22.92
CA ASN A 307 15.51 -3.55 -23.60
C ASN A 307 15.53 -4.98 -23.05
N LEU A 308 14.91 -5.89 -23.81
CA LEU A 308 14.86 -7.33 -23.48
C LEU A 308 16.21 -8.05 -23.68
N LEU A 309 17.16 -7.42 -24.37
CA LEU A 309 18.47 -8.00 -24.69
C LEU A 309 19.52 -7.70 -23.62
N GLN A 310 19.20 -6.82 -22.66
CA GLN A 310 20.06 -6.53 -21.53
C GLN A 310 19.54 -7.21 -20.27
N ASP A 311 20.46 -7.78 -19.53
CA ASP A 311 20.16 -8.27 -18.21
C ASP A 311 19.94 -7.08 -17.26
N ASN A 312 18.67 -6.85 -16.86
CA ASN A 312 18.30 -5.80 -15.92
C ASN A 312 18.53 -6.25 -14.47
N ALA A 313 19.29 -7.30 -14.24
CA ALA A 313 19.59 -7.77 -12.90
C ALA A 313 20.36 -6.69 -12.13
N ALA A 314 19.77 -6.27 -11.02
CA ALA A 314 20.34 -5.34 -10.10
C ALA A 314 21.71 -5.80 -9.62
N ASN A 315 22.68 -5.00 -9.88
CA ASN A 315 23.92 -5.10 -9.13
C ASN A 315 23.77 -4.21 -7.88
N SER A 316 23.33 -4.77 -6.76
CA SER A 316 23.49 -4.14 -5.44
C SER A 316 24.95 -3.74 -5.17
N ARG A 317 25.88 -4.29 -5.94
CA ARG A 317 27.31 -3.94 -5.96
C ARG A 317 27.60 -2.57 -6.61
N ARG A 318 26.63 -1.96 -7.29
CA ARG A 318 26.80 -0.64 -7.94
C ARG A 318 26.41 0.53 -7.05
N ILE A 319 25.93 0.26 -5.83
CA ILE A 319 25.61 1.33 -4.88
C ILE A 319 26.84 1.58 -4.01
N LYS A 320 27.35 2.79 -4.01
CA LYS A 320 28.35 3.26 -3.07
C LYS A 320 27.82 4.36 -2.20
N PHE A 321 28.18 4.32 -0.94
CA PHE A 321 27.91 5.36 0.02
C PHE A 321 29.22 6.10 0.28
N VAL A 322 29.26 7.38 -0.04
CA VAL A 322 30.47 8.20 0.06
C VAL A 322 30.25 9.26 1.13
N ALA A 323 31.24 9.45 2.00
CA ALA A 323 31.25 10.56 2.94
C ALA A 323 31.43 11.86 2.14
N GLU A 324 30.47 12.75 2.18
CA GLU A 324 30.48 14.03 1.47
C GLU A 324 31.09 15.13 2.34
N LYS A 325 30.64 15.20 3.60
CA LYS A 325 31.09 16.24 4.53
C LYS A 325 31.10 15.75 5.97
N THR A 326 31.98 16.36 6.78
CA THR A 326 32.01 16.17 8.23
C THR A 326 31.85 17.54 8.90
N LEU A 327 30.80 17.64 9.71
CA LEU A 327 30.47 18.85 10.47
C LEU A 327 31.00 18.68 11.89
N ALA A 328 31.87 19.59 12.34
CA ALA A 328 32.58 19.50 13.61
C ALA A 328 32.25 20.65 14.57
N GLN A 329 31.12 21.33 14.33
CA GLN A 329 30.71 22.49 15.14
C GLN A 329 30.18 22.11 16.51
N ASN A 330 29.67 20.91 16.68
CA ASN A 330 29.25 20.38 17.99
C ASN A 330 30.50 20.02 18.84
N VAL A 331 30.45 20.34 20.10
CA VAL A 331 31.55 20.09 21.04
C VAL A 331 31.38 18.74 21.75
N ASP A 332 30.14 18.29 21.91
CA ASP A 332 29.79 17.08 22.65
C ASP A 332 29.08 16.04 21.78
N GLU A 333 28.80 14.88 22.39
CA GLU A 333 28.08 13.77 21.79
C GLU A 333 26.80 14.24 21.11
N ILE A 334 26.50 13.70 19.92
CA ILE A 334 25.26 13.97 19.21
C ILE A 334 24.28 12.86 19.53
N TRP A 335 23.18 13.23 20.17
CA TRP A 335 22.13 12.28 20.56
C TRP A 335 20.97 12.21 19.58
N TYR A 336 20.67 13.30 18.89
CA TYR A 336 19.58 13.37 17.93
C TYR A 336 19.93 14.19 16.70
N LEU A 337 19.46 13.73 15.56
CA LEU A 337 19.50 14.44 14.28
C LEU A 337 18.12 14.36 13.65
N GLU A 338 17.73 15.41 12.94
CA GLU A 338 16.51 15.40 12.14
C GLU A 338 16.66 16.34 10.95
N PHE A 339 16.19 15.88 9.77
CA PHE A 339 15.99 16.76 8.63
C PHE A 339 14.61 17.39 8.68
N SER A 340 14.52 18.65 8.26
CA SER A 340 13.22 19.28 8.05
C SER A 340 12.44 18.56 6.95
N PRO A 341 11.09 18.52 7.01
CA PRO A 341 10.25 17.86 6.01
C PRO A 341 10.45 18.36 4.58
N ASP A 342 10.87 19.62 4.38
CA ASP A 342 11.22 20.16 3.07
C ASP A 342 12.65 19.81 2.60
N GLY A 343 13.44 19.14 3.47
CA GLY A 343 14.81 18.71 3.18
C GLY A 343 15.87 19.80 3.19
N ARG A 344 15.51 21.06 3.52
CA ARG A 344 16.43 22.20 3.49
C ARG A 344 17.29 22.33 4.73
N TYR A 345 16.82 21.89 5.86
CA TYR A 345 17.50 22.04 7.14
C TYR A 345 17.84 20.70 7.77
N LEU A 346 18.98 20.66 8.46
CA LEU A 346 19.39 19.56 9.32
C LEU A 346 19.60 20.10 10.73
N ALA A 347 18.88 19.60 11.72
CA ALA A 347 19.07 19.97 13.12
C ALA A 347 19.88 18.91 13.86
N SER A 348 20.81 19.33 14.73
CA SER A 348 21.58 18.45 15.60
C SER A 348 21.42 18.84 17.06
N ALA A 349 21.07 17.87 17.91
CA ALA A 349 21.02 18.01 19.34
C ALA A 349 22.25 17.36 19.97
N SER A 350 22.98 18.15 20.76
CA SER A 350 24.20 17.74 21.43
C SER A 350 23.94 17.43 22.89
N ALA A 351 24.77 16.54 23.48
CA ALA A 351 24.81 16.26 24.89
C ALA A 351 25.27 17.48 25.69
N ASP A 352 25.07 17.41 27.00
CA ASP A 352 25.36 18.48 27.94
C ASP A 352 26.87 18.65 28.13
N SER A 353 27.43 19.73 27.58
CA SER A 353 28.66 20.29 28.11
C SER A 353 28.34 21.66 28.73
N GLU A 354 29.03 22.03 29.83
CA GLU A 354 28.78 23.29 30.53
C GLU A 354 28.87 24.53 29.61
N THR A 355 29.41 24.38 28.40
CA THR A 355 29.69 25.47 27.46
C THR A 355 28.82 25.45 26.18
N ASP A 356 28.09 24.38 25.87
CA ASP A 356 27.50 24.23 24.52
C ASP A 356 26.12 23.51 24.49
N ARG A 357 25.20 23.94 25.34
CA ARG A 357 23.81 23.46 25.41
C ARG A 357 22.97 24.04 24.27
N LYS A 358 23.37 23.81 23.01
CA LYS A 358 22.76 24.41 21.83
C LYS A 358 22.34 23.36 20.83
N VAL A 359 21.22 23.60 20.17
CA VAL A 359 20.83 22.90 18.99
C VAL A 359 21.28 23.68 17.77
N LEU A 360 22.04 23.06 16.87
CA LEU A 360 22.50 23.67 15.64
C LEU A 360 21.60 23.28 14.49
N VAL A 361 21.18 24.26 13.70
CA VAL A 361 20.41 24.06 12.46
C VAL A 361 21.30 24.45 11.29
N TYR A 362 21.55 23.49 10.41
CA TYR A 362 22.35 23.62 9.21
C TYR A 362 21.48 23.83 7.97
N ASP A 363 21.90 24.66 7.04
CA ASP A 363 21.29 24.85 5.73
C ASP A 363 21.93 23.89 4.73
N VAL A 364 21.14 22.94 4.22
CA VAL A 364 21.59 21.89 3.28
C VAL A 364 21.92 22.46 1.91
N GLU A 365 21.17 23.46 1.44
CA GLU A 365 21.38 24.10 0.15
C GLU A 365 22.67 24.97 0.13
N HIS A 366 23.04 25.54 1.27
CA HIS A 366 24.24 26.34 1.43
C HIS A 366 25.40 25.57 2.05
N ASP A 367 25.58 24.32 1.56
CA ASP A 367 26.72 23.46 1.93
C ASP A 367 26.84 23.20 3.44
N PHE A 368 25.73 22.97 4.11
CA PHE A 368 25.65 22.71 5.56
C PHE A 368 26.29 23.80 6.42
N GLN A 369 26.19 25.05 6.02
CA GLN A 369 26.53 26.18 6.90
C GLN A 369 25.52 26.23 8.03
N VAL A 370 25.98 26.65 9.22
CA VAL A 370 25.08 26.84 10.37
C VAL A 370 24.17 28.04 10.07
N TYR A 371 22.88 27.73 9.96
CA TYR A 371 21.82 28.71 9.70
C TYR A 371 21.37 29.39 10.99
N LYS A 372 21.01 28.55 11.99
CA LYS A 372 20.49 29.00 13.30
C LYS A 372 21.17 28.26 14.43
N VAL A 373 21.27 28.92 15.57
CA VAL A 373 21.65 28.35 16.86
C VAL A 373 20.51 28.57 17.81
N LEU A 374 19.92 27.47 18.30
CA LEU A 374 18.82 27.53 19.24
C LEU A 374 19.36 27.54 20.66
N ALA A 375 19.17 28.66 21.34
CA ALA A 375 19.63 28.90 22.70
C ALA A 375 18.53 28.63 23.75
N GLY A 376 18.84 28.83 25.01
CA GLY A 376 17.88 28.76 26.11
C GLY A 376 17.74 27.40 26.76
N HIS A 377 18.53 26.39 26.37
CA HIS A 377 18.53 25.07 27.03
C HIS A 377 19.47 25.08 28.24
N GLU A 378 19.02 24.51 29.34
CA GLU A 378 19.84 24.29 30.58
C GLU A 378 20.33 22.86 30.69
N GLN A 379 19.70 21.93 29.96
CA GLN A 379 20.03 20.50 29.94
C GLN A 379 20.21 19.99 28.49
N CYS A 380 20.74 18.76 28.35
CA CYS A 380 20.89 18.11 27.07
C CYS A 380 19.53 17.87 26.38
N VAL A 381 19.52 17.99 25.07
CA VAL A 381 18.31 17.80 24.26
C VAL A 381 18.21 16.35 23.78
N LEU A 382 17.14 15.66 24.17
CA LEU A 382 16.90 14.25 23.86
C LEU A 382 16.20 14.03 22.52
N TYR A 383 15.36 14.97 22.14
CA TYR A 383 14.48 14.83 20.96
C TYR A 383 14.27 16.18 20.27
N LEU A 384 14.16 16.13 18.95
CA LEU A 384 13.81 17.26 18.11
C LEU A 384 12.66 16.83 17.21
N SER A 385 11.77 17.76 16.86
CA SER A 385 10.75 17.52 15.84
C SER A 385 10.41 18.79 15.07
N PHE A 386 10.58 18.74 13.73
CA PHE A 386 10.17 19.81 12.84
C PHE A 386 8.68 19.76 12.56
N SER A 387 8.05 20.93 12.48
CA SER A 387 6.68 21.02 11.97
C SER A 387 6.61 20.61 10.49
N PRO A 388 5.46 20.05 10.00
CA PRO A 388 5.30 19.61 8.63
C PRO A 388 5.55 20.69 7.57
N ASP A 389 5.35 21.97 7.94
CA ASP A 389 5.66 23.13 7.09
C ASP A 389 7.10 23.66 7.24
N SER A 390 7.95 22.96 7.99
CA SER A 390 9.36 23.28 8.24
C SER A 390 9.61 24.66 8.86
N LYS A 391 8.58 25.29 9.47
CA LYS A 391 8.68 26.64 10.04
C LYS A 391 9.06 26.65 11.52
N TYR A 392 8.68 25.61 12.23
CA TYR A 392 8.88 25.50 13.66
C TYR A 392 9.68 24.24 13.99
N LEU A 393 10.43 24.31 15.08
CA LEU A 393 11.14 23.19 15.66
C LEU A 393 10.78 23.10 17.16
N VAL A 394 10.39 21.92 17.60
CA VAL A 394 10.21 21.60 19.01
C VAL A 394 11.44 20.85 19.50
N SER A 395 11.99 21.24 20.63
CA SER A 395 13.04 20.51 21.34
C SER A 395 12.52 20.00 22.68
N CYS A 396 12.89 18.76 23.01
CA CYS A 396 12.56 18.12 24.27
C CYS A 396 13.87 17.91 25.08
N PRO A 397 14.25 18.82 25.96
CA PRO A 397 15.44 18.67 26.79
C PRO A 397 15.17 17.75 27.99
N PHE A 398 16.25 17.22 28.59
CA PHE A 398 16.14 16.33 29.74
C PHE A 398 15.75 17.11 31.00
N ASN A 399 14.66 16.74 31.64
CA ASN A 399 14.13 17.39 32.88
C ASN A 399 13.82 18.89 32.76
N GLU A 400 13.55 19.38 31.55
CA GLU A 400 13.11 20.76 31.33
C GLU A 400 11.77 20.79 30.57
N ASP A 401 11.26 22.01 30.40
CA ASP A 401 10.13 22.30 29.55
C ASP A 401 10.50 22.11 28.07
N ALA A 402 9.58 21.57 27.28
CA ALA A 402 9.76 21.58 25.82
C ALA A 402 9.77 23.01 25.29
N LYS A 403 10.67 23.29 24.35
CA LYS A 403 10.86 24.62 23.78
C LYS A 403 10.49 24.64 22.31
N ILE A 404 9.84 25.70 21.89
CA ILE A 404 9.33 25.89 20.53
C ILE A 404 10.05 27.07 19.90
N TYR A 405 10.64 26.85 18.74
CA TYR A 405 11.41 27.85 18.00
C TYR A 405 10.81 28.09 16.62
N SER A 406 10.65 29.37 16.23
CA SER A 406 10.34 29.76 14.86
C SER A 406 11.62 30.00 14.07
N LEU A 407 11.83 29.19 13.02
CA LEU A 407 13.04 29.28 12.21
C LEU A 407 13.07 30.50 11.30
N HIS A 408 11.96 31.16 11.07
CA HIS A 408 11.89 32.40 10.27
C HIS A 408 12.14 33.67 11.05
N LYS A 409 12.22 33.58 12.37
CA LYS A 409 12.54 34.72 13.22
C LYS A 409 13.99 35.12 13.03
N ARG A 410 14.26 36.43 12.89
CA ARG A 410 15.62 36.93 12.89
C ARG A 410 16.22 36.83 14.28
N GLY A 411 17.42 36.30 14.37
CA GLY A 411 18.17 36.17 15.61
C GLY A 411 19.30 37.19 15.70
N GLU A 412 20.01 37.23 16.81
CA GLU A 412 21.21 37.99 16.98
C GLU A 412 22.39 37.26 16.29
N PRO A 413 23.24 37.98 15.51
CA PRO A 413 24.39 37.35 14.88
C PRO A 413 25.43 36.98 15.94
N THR A 414 25.88 35.73 15.89
CA THR A 414 26.93 35.21 16.79
C THR A 414 28.07 34.57 16.01
N ASN A 415 29.23 34.56 16.59
CA ASN A 415 30.44 33.97 16.01
C ASN A 415 30.64 32.56 16.61
N ILE A 416 30.49 31.52 15.79
CA ILE A 416 30.53 30.15 16.30
C ILE A 416 31.93 29.60 16.51
N ASN A 417 32.93 30.19 15.86
CA ASN A 417 34.34 29.74 15.88
C ASN A 417 35.28 30.84 16.29
N GLU A 418 35.05 31.47 17.45
CA GLU A 418 36.01 32.48 17.95
C GLU A 418 37.42 31.89 18.06
N GLY A 419 38.35 32.44 17.28
CA GLY A 419 39.77 32.06 17.28
C GLY A 419 40.23 31.10 16.17
N LYS A 420 39.39 30.76 15.19
CA LYS A 420 39.78 30.05 13.96
C LYS A 420 39.66 30.95 12.74
N GLU A 421 40.47 30.66 11.70
CA GLU A 421 40.52 31.47 10.46
C GLU A 421 39.17 31.54 9.71
N ASP A 422 38.25 30.57 9.94
CA ASP A 422 36.90 30.54 9.38
C ASP A 422 35.85 30.86 10.46
N SER A 423 35.69 32.14 10.79
CA SER A 423 34.59 32.55 11.68
C SER A 423 33.27 32.59 10.92
N LEU A 424 32.36 31.65 11.24
CA LEU A 424 31.00 31.59 10.69
C LEU A 424 30.06 32.42 11.58
N ILE A 425 29.36 33.38 10.96
CA ILE A 425 28.32 34.16 11.62
C ILE A 425 26.99 33.41 11.47
N ALA A 426 26.45 32.95 12.58
CA ALA A 426 25.10 32.38 12.62
C ALA A 426 24.16 33.23 13.47
N GLU A 427 22.87 33.10 13.27
CA GLU A 427 21.88 33.79 14.08
C GLU A 427 21.47 32.93 15.28
N VAL A 428 21.58 33.48 16.48
CA VAL A 428 21.07 32.88 17.71
C VAL A 428 19.60 33.26 17.89
N ILE A 429 18.75 32.28 18.14
CA ILE A 429 17.34 32.51 18.43
C ILE A 429 16.98 31.91 19.81
N GLU A 430 16.21 32.67 20.56
CA GLU A 430 15.60 32.21 21.82
C GLU A 430 14.26 31.57 21.52
N PRO A 431 13.76 30.69 22.42
CA PRO A 431 12.46 30.04 22.24
C PRO A 431 11.33 31.07 22.19
N ASP A 432 10.40 30.87 21.25
CA ASP A 432 9.18 31.69 21.14
C ASP A 432 8.15 31.31 22.18
N ASP A 433 8.19 30.05 22.64
CA ASP A 433 7.31 29.51 23.65
C ASP A 433 8.01 28.36 24.38
N SER A 434 7.59 28.11 25.62
CA SER A 434 8.04 26.96 26.40
C SER A 434 6.82 26.27 26.97
N PHE A 435 6.81 24.94 26.87
CA PHE A 435 5.69 24.13 27.25
C PHE A 435 6.07 23.19 28.39
N ARG A 436 5.39 23.36 29.53
CA ARG A 436 5.51 22.48 30.70
C ARG A 436 4.34 21.54 30.79
N MET A 437 4.61 20.24 30.99
CA MET A 437 3.55 19.30 31.26
C MET A 437 2.88 19.60 32.62
N PRO A 438 1.53 19.54 32.68
CA PRO A 438 0.82 19.76 33.93
C PRO A 438 1.12 18.65 34.94
N TYR A 439 1.07 18.98 36.23
CA TYR A 439 1.27 18.02 37.30
C TYR A 439 0.21 16.93 37.27
N THR A 440 0.63 15.67 37.49
CA THR A 440 -0.27 14.53 37.58
C THR A 440 -0.28 13.98 39.01
N ARG A 441 -1.40 13.35 39.44
CA ARG A 441 -1.49 12.64 40.72
C ARG A 441 -0.48 11.49 40.87
N SER A 442 0.13 11.03 39.78
CA SER A 442 1.08 9.91 39.79
C SER A 442 2.50 10.35 40.09
N THR A 443 2.83 11.64 40.05
CA THR A 443 4.16 12.14 40.39
C THR A 443 4.32 12.28 41.91
N THR A 444 4.85 11.24 42.55
CA THR A 444 5.13 11.22 44.02
C THR A 444 6.22 12.19 44.45
N SER A 445 6.99 12.74 43.49
CA SER A 445 8.13 13.63 43.78
C SER A 445 7.78 15.13 43.79
N GLY A 446 6.55 15.51 43.38
CA GLY A 446 6.16 16.92 43.30
C GLY A 446 6.85 17.69 42.14
N ALA A 447 7.61 17.01 41.28
CA ALA A 447 8.19 17.57 40.06
C ALA A 447 7.23 17.40 38.87
N PRO A 448 7.24 18.32 37.89
CA PRO A 448 6.43 18.16 36.66
C PRO A 448 6.86 16.91 35.88
N PRO A 449 5.95 16.29 35.11
CA PRO A 449 6.30 15.17 34.25
C PRO A 449 7.35 15.57 33.23
N ARG A 450 8.26 14.65 32.92
CA ARG A 450 9.35 14.85 31.96
C ARG A 450 8.81 14.75 30.52
N VAL A 451 9.39 15.51 29.61
CA VAL A 451 9.09 15.47 28.18
C VAL A 451 10.20 14.71 27.47
N TRP A 452 9.90 13.57 26.81
CA TRP A 452 10.92 12.76 26.16
C TRP A 452 10.79 12.68 24.65
N CYS A 453 9.60 12.77 24.14
CA CYS A 453 9.35 12.63 22.71
C CYS A 453 8.18 13.51 22.28
N CYS A 454 8.17 13.89 21.03
CA CYS A 454 7.08 14.64 20.43
C CYS A 454 6.96 14.30 18.94
N ASP A 455 5.77 14.46 18.39
CA ASP A 455 5.54 14.36 16.96
C ASP A 455 4.39 15.25 16.52
N TRP A 456 4.44 15.74 15.28
CA TRP A 456 3.46 16.68 14.73
C TRP A 456 2.35 15.97 13.98
N PHE A 457 1.16 16.55 13.99
CA PHE A 457 0.10 16.18 13.07
C PHE A 457 0.43 16.65 11.65
N HIS A 458 0.11 15.83 10.67
CA HIS A 458 0.53 16.03 9.27
C HIS A 458 -0.54 16.70 8.40
N THR A 459 -1.83 16.54 8.76
CA THR A 459 -2.95 17.02 7.93
C THR A 459 -3.28 18.50 8.21
N GLU A 460 -3.79 19.19 7.19
CA GLU A 460 -4.25 20.58 7.32
C GLU A 460 -5.35 20.76 8.39
N ARG A 461 -6.15 19.71 8.68
CA ARG A 461 -7.18 19.72 9.71
C ARG A 461 -6.60 19.97 11.11
N ASN A 462 -5.42 19.42 11.39
CA ASN A 462 -4.76 19.47 12.67
C ASN A 462 -3.49 20.36 12.65
N ARG A 463 -3.39 21.24 11.67
CA ARG A 463 -2.20 22.08 11.46
C ARG A 463 -1.83 22.88 12.71
N GLY A 464 -0.57 22.79 13.10
CA GLY A 464 -0.03 23.48 14.28
C GLY A 464 -0.22 22.71 15.59
N ARG A 465 -0.72 21.48 15.54
CA ARG A 465 -0.81 20.60 16.72
C ARG A 465 0.32 19.57 16.74
N PHE A 466 0.74 19.21 17.91
CA PHE A 466 1.67 18.10 18.14
C PHE A 466 1.34 17.36 19.41
N VAL A 467 1.75 16.10 19.50
CA VAL A 467 1.62 15.25 20.66
C VAL A 467 2.97 15.21 21.40
N VAL A 468 2.92 15.26 22.69
CA VAL A 468 4.09 15.13 23.57
C VAL A 468 3.90 13.94 24.48
N GLY A 469 4.91 13.09 24.58
CA GLY A 469 4.91 11.88 25.41
C GLY A 469 5.87 11.97 26.58
N SER A 470 5.50 11.31 27.70
CA SER A 470 6.26 11.28 28.94
C SER A 470 6.47 9.86 29.47
N PRO A 471 7.68 9.55 29.98
CA PRO A 471 7.91 8.32 30.74
C PRO A 471 7.15 8.29 32.06
N ASP A 472 6.64 9.42 32.51
CA ASP A 472 5.87 9.56 33.74
C ASP A 472 4.37 9.27 33.58
N ARG A 473 4.02 8.49 32.50
CA ARG A 473 2.68 8.00 32.19
C ARG A 473 1.70 9.10 31.79
N ASP A 474 2.17 9.99 30.92
CA ASP A 474 1.36 11.09 30.41
C ASP A 474 1.61 11.32 28.93
N ALA A 475 0.59 11.78 28.23
CA ALA A 475 0.69 12.28 26.88
C ALA A 475 -0.37 13.36 26.65
N ILE A 476 0.01 14.42 25.98
CA ILE A 476 -0.86 15.58 25.76
C ILE A 476 -0.72 16.11 24.34
N ILE A 477 -1.80 16.72 23.87
CA ILE A 477 -1.84 17.46 22.62
C ILE A 477 -1.73 18.95 22.93
N TYR A 478 -0.75 19.59 22.31
CA TYR A 478 -0.56 21.03 22.36
C TYR A 478 -0.90 21.67 21.01
N ASP A 479 -1.54 22.84 21.05
CA ASP A 479 -1.87 23.64 19.88
C ASP A 479 -1.00 24.89 19.88
N LEU A 480 -0.11 25.00 18.89
CA LEU A 480 0.80 26.14 18.72
C LEU A 480 0.07 27.45 18.46
N ASN A 481 -1.05 27.42 17.72
CA ASN A 481 -1.81 28.60 17.36
C ASN A 481 -2.55 29.18 18.56
N ALA A 482 -3.10 28.32 19.39
CA ALA A 482 -3.77 28.70 20.64
C ALA A 482 -2.78 28.93 21.79
N LYS A 483 -1.52 28.47 21.64
CA LYS A 483 -0.49 28.44 22.73
C LYS A 483 -1.02 27.78 23.99
N ALA A 484 -1.74 26.68 23.85
CA ALA A 484 -2.42 26.02 24.94
C ALA A 484 -2.47 24.50 24.76
N ILE A 485 -2.62 23.81 25.89
CA ILE A 485 -2.91 22.38 25.91
C ILE A 485 -4.36 22.19 25.44
N VAL A 486 -4.55 21.35 24.43
CA VAL A 486 -5.88 21.01 23.90
C VAL A 486 -6.54 19.94 24.80
N CYS A 487 -5.83 18.86 25.06
CA CYS A 487 -6.33 17.79 25.91
C CYS A 487 -5.19 16.89 26.39
N ARG A 488 -5.44 16.18 27.48
CA ARG A 488 -4.63 15.05 27.96
C ARG A 488 -5.19 13.77 27.37
N LEU A 489 -4.31 12.88 26.89
CA LEU A 489 -4.70 11.59 26.35
C LEU A 489 -4.87 10.57 27.48
N SER A 490 -5.92 9.76 27.40
CA SER A 490 -6.18 8.67 28.35
C SER A 490 -6.55 7.38 27.61
N ASP A 491 -6.23 6.22 28.20
CA ASP A 491 -6.54 4.91 27.62
C ASP A 491 -7.96 4.48 28.00
N SER A 492 -8.85 4.35 27.00
CA SER A 492 -10.22 3.86 27.22
C SER A 492 -10.31 2.38 27.61
N CYS A 493 -9.22 1.62 27.39
CA CYS A 493 -9.17 0.18 27.71
C CYS A 493 -8.78 -0.14 29.16
N ALA A 494 -8.44 0.85 29.97
CA ALA A 494 -8.02 0.67 31.37
C ALA A 494 -9.11 0.11 32.32
N GLY A 495 -10.36 -0.01 31.87
CA GLY A 495 -11.50 -0.48 32.68
C GLY A 495 -11.63 -2.00 32.91
N HIS A 496 -10.79 -2.86 32.33
CA HIS A 496 -11.02 -4.31 32.31
C HIS A 496 -10.06 -5.17 33.11
N GLY A 497 -9.29 -4.61 34.03
CA GLY A 497 -8.39 -5.43 34.87
C GLY A 497 -7.67 -4.68 35.97
N GLY A 498 -8.30 -4.49 37.10
CA GLY A 498 -7.69 -4.45 38.44
C GLY A 498 -6.63 -3.42 38.81
N SER A 499 -6.16 -2.59 37.92
CA SER A 499 -5.24 -1.46 38.16
C SER A 499 -6.02 -0.17 37.96
N SER A 500 -5.71 0.88 38.71
CA SER A 500 -6.45 2.16 38.75
C SER A 500 -6.88 2.63 37.32
N PRO A 501 -8.14 3.03 37.13
CA PRO A 501 -8.79 3.14 35.84
C PRO A 501 -8.27 4.24 34.90
N ASP A 502 -7.28 5.03 35.21
CA ASP A 502 -6.90 6.22 34.47
C ASP A 502 -5.38 6.37 34.18
N GLN A 503 -4.60 5.30 34.19
CA GLN A 503 -3.17 5.43 33.93
C GLN A 503 -2.82 5.16 32.45
N PHE A 504 -2.36 6.20 31.77
CA PHE A 504 -1.72 6.10 30.47
C PHE A 504 -0.39 5.32 30.56
N PRO A 505 0.06 4.60 29.53
CA PRO A 505 1.31 3.86 29.58
C PRO A 505 2.53 4.79 29.71
N ARG A 506 3.66 4.26 30.19
CA ARG A 506 4.94 4.96 30.13
C ARG A 506 5.42 5.03 28.70
N VAL A 507 5.60 6.25 28.17
CA VAL A 507 5.96 6.49 26.77
C VAL A 507 7.46 6.74 26.66
N ASP A 508 8.15 5.90 25.90
CA ASP A 508 9.58 6.04 25.61
C ASP A 508 9.80 6.70 24.22
N ASP A 509 8.93 6.46 23.26
CA ASP A 509 8.93 7.12 21.94
C ASP A 509 7.51 7.13 21.35
N LEU A 510 7.23 8.03 20.42
CA LEU A 510 5.92 8.13 19.76
C LEU A 510 6.03 8.60 18.31
N LYS A 511 5.07 8.16 17.48
CA LYS A 511 4.90 8.63 16.11
C LYS A 511 3.42 8.73 15.75
N ILE A 512 3.08 9.71 14.90
CA ILE A 512 1.75 9.89 14.33
C ILE A 512 1.77 9.43 12.88
N THR A 513 0.79 8.61 12.47
CA THR A 513 0.69 8.18 11.07
C THR A 513 0.39 9.35 10.15
N LYS A 514 0.80 9.23 8.87
CA LYS A 514 0.66 10.25 7.83
C LYS A 514 -0.77 10.81 7.68
N ASP A 515 -1.76 9.98 7.89
CA ASP A 515 -3.18 10.31 7.74
C ASP A 515 -3.80 10.89 9.03
N ASP A 516 -2.99 11.11 10.08
CA ASP A 516 -3.40 11.52 11.42
C ASP A 516 -4.43 10.61 12.08
N LYS A 517 -4.59 9.36 11.60
CA LYS A 517 -5.57 8.45 12.17
C LYS A 517 -5.06 7.68 13.37
N HIS A 518 -3.76 7.37 13.42
CA HIS A 518 -3.21 6.54 14.48
C HIS A 518 -2.05 7.23 15.19
N LEU A 519 -2.04 7.12 16.50
CA LEU A 519 -0.91 7.45 17.37
C LEU A 519 -0.26 6.14 17.78
N LEU A 520 1.01 5.97 17.43
CA LEU A 520 1.83 4.84 17.83
C LEU A 520 2.67 5.23 19.03
N LEU A 521 2.56 4.46 20.10
CA LEU A 521 3.32 4.65 21.33
C LEU A 521 4.23 3.47 21.58
N MET A 522 5.52 3.71 21.71
CA MET A 522 6.48 2.74 22.23
C MET A 522 6.47 2.81 23.74
N THR A 523 6.05 1.72 24.38
CA THR A 523 5.92 1.66 25.84
C THR A 523 7.14 0.98 26.48
N HIS A 524 7.44 1.38 27.71
CA HIS A 524 8.55 0.79 28.48
C HIS A 524 8.37 -0.73 28.69
N ASP A 525 7.14 -1.21 28.69
CA ASP A 525 6.78 -2.61 28.93
C ASP A 525 6.91 -3.50 27.68
N SER A 526 7.66 -3.06 26.66
CA SER A 526 7.93 -3.79 25.41
C SER A 526 6.71 -3.97 24.47
N TYR A 527 5.74 -3.07 24.55
CA TYR A 527 4.61 -3.01 23.62
C TYR A 527 4.69 -1.79 22.71
N VAL A 528 4.20 -1.94 21.50
CA VAL A 528 3.82 -0.82 20.64
C VAL A 528 2.29 -0.77 20.61
N ASP A 529 1.72 0.26 21.22
CA ASP A 529 0.29 0.49 21.27
C ASP A 529 -0.13 1.48 20.19
N ALA A 530 -1.15 1.13 19.40
CA ALA A 530 -1.73 2.01 18.40
C ALA A 530 -3.11 2.50 18.87
N TYR A 531 -3.29 3.81 18.90
CA TYR A 531 -4.53 4.48 19.30
C TYR A 531 -5.17 5.20 18.11
N ASP A 532 -6.50 5.21 18.08
CA ASP A 532 -7.27 5.91 17.04
C ASP A 532 -7.43 7.40 17.39
N LEU A 533 -6.92 8.27 16.52
CA LEU A 533 -7.03 9.72 16.62
C LEU A 533 -8.20 10.31 15.81
N SER A 534 -8.95 9.50 15.08
CA SER A 534 -10.02 9.98 14.19
C SER A 534 -11.13 10.75 14.91
N GLN A 535 -11.30 10.46 16.20
CA GLN A 535 -12.33 11.07 17.05
C GLN A 535 -11.91 12.41 17.68
N LEU A 536 -10.66 12.86 17.45
CA LEU A 536 -10.20 14.13 18.01
C LEU A 536 -11.08 15.30 17.50
N PRO A 537 -11.44 16.24 18.39
CA PRO A 537 -12.24 17.39 18.01
C PRO A 537 -11.49 18.24 16.98
N ALA A 538 -12.20 18.62 15.91
CA ALA A 538 -11.67 19.57 14.93
C ALA A 538 -11.33 20.90 15.61
N VAL A 539 -10.38 21.65 15.02
CA VAL A 539 -10.07 23.02 15.47
C VAL A 539 -11.30 23.90 15.23
N THR A 540 -12.20 23.96 16.19
CA THR A 540 -13.26 24.98 16.18
C THR A 540 -12.75 26.22 16.89
N ALA A 541 -12.91 27.38 16.27
CA ALA A 541 -12.51 28.70 16.78
C ALA A 541 -13.20 29.12 18.10
N THR A 542 -13.76 28.17 18.85
CA THR A 542 -14.59 28.40 20.06
C THR A 542 -13.90 28.10 21.38
N ALA A 543 -12.59 27.77 21.41
CA ALA A 543 -11.87 27.59 22.67
C ALA A 543 -11.44 28.90 23.37
N THR A 544 -11.86 30.07 22.85
CA THR A 544 -11.48 31.38 23.40
C THR A 544 -12.46 31.90 24.49
N THR A 545 -13.40 31.11 25.01
CA THR A 545 -14.44 31.66 25.87
C THR A 545 -14.56 31.02 27.28
N THR A 546 -13.64 30.18 27.72
CA THR A 546 -13.69 29.65 29.09
C THR A 546 -12.53 30.05 30.01
N ALA A 547 -11.54 30.81 29.50
CA ALA A 547 -10.40 31.27 30.33
C ALA A 547 -10.53 32.71 30.88
N ALA A 548 -11.67 33.37 30.73
CA ALA A 548 -11.83 34.77 31.11
C ALA A 548 -13.07 35.02 31.99
N THR A 549 -13.32 34.28 33.05
CA THR A 549 -14.19 34.71 34.16
C THR A 549 -13.85 33.96 35.46
N ALA A 550 -12.65 34.19 35.96
CA ALA A 550 -12.37 34.02 37.39
C ALA A 550 -12.14 35.41 37.99
N THR A 551 -13.22 36.13 38.20
CA THR A 551 -13.21 37.34 39.01
C THR A 551 -12.87 37.02 40.45
N ALA A 552 -11.82 37.66 40.91
CA ALA A 552 -11.36 37.64 42.28
C ALA A 552 -12.50 37.95 43.27
N THR A 553 -12.86 37.02 44.09
CA THR A 553 -13.49 37.27 45.39
C THR A 553 -12.52 36.87 46.49
N THR A 554 -11.93 37.89 47.08
CA THR A 554 -11.16 37.83 48.32
C THR A 554 -12.03 37.33 49.48
N HIS A 555 -11.77 36.15 49.99
CA HIS A 555 -11.96 35.83 51.40
C HIS A 555 -10.86 34.91 51.89
N GLY A 556 -10.09 35.44 52.84
CA GLY A 556 -9.01 34.72 53.48
C GLY A 556 -9.49 33.58 54.35
N SER A 557 -8.80 32.47 54.27
CA SER A 557 -8.51 31.57 55.40
C SER A 557 -7.32 30.68 55.02
N ASN A 558 -6.30 30.70 55.85
CA ASN A 558 -5.14 29.82 55.83
C ASN A 558 -5.57 28.37 55.86
N THR A 559 -5.22 27.57 54.87
CA THR A 559 -5.01 26.14 55.01
C THR A 559 -4.08 25.64 53.91
N SER A 560 -3.03 24.95 54.30
CA SER A 560 -2.13 24.00 53.63
C SER A 560 -2.10 24.03 52.09
N ALA A 561 -0.90 24.14 51.52
CA ALA A 561 -0.58 24.06 50.09
C ALA A 561 -1.27 22.82 49.45
N GLY A 562 -2.45 23.07 48.93
CA GLY A 562 -3.18 22.13 48.07
C GLY A 562 -2.55 22.17 46.68
N VAL A 563 -2.20 21.00 46.19
CA VAL A 563 -1.85 20.76 44.77
C VAL A 563 -3.02 21.32 43.93
N VAL A 564 -2.77 22.32 43.12
CA VAL A 564 -3.75 22.83 42.15
C VAL A 564 -3.97 21.69 41.13
N GLU A 565 -5.14 21.05 41.21
CA GLU A 565 -5.55 20.09 40.18
C GLU A 565 -5.75 20.85 38.87
N ASP A 566 -5.06 20.41 37.81
CA ASP A 566 -5.17 20.98 36.49
C ASP A 566 -6.46 20.45 35.83
N ASP A 567 -7.39 21.34 35.56
CA ASP A 567 -8.70 21.06 34.92
C ASP A 567 -8.58 20.76 33.40
N THR A 568 -7.41 20.29 32.92
CA THR A 568 -7.27 19.94 31.49
C THR A 568 -8.19 18.76 31.16
N PRO A 569 -9.03 18.88 30.10
CA PRO A 569 -9.97 17.82 29.74
C PRO A 569 -9.22 16.55 29.32
N ALA A 570 -9.53 15.43 29.97
CA ALA A 570 -9.03 14.12 29.56
C ALA A 570 -9.82 13.61 28.35
N PHE A 571 -9.10 13.15 27.32
CA PHE A 571 -9.68 12.57 26.13
C PHE A 571 -9.37 11.08 26.04
N HIS A 572 -10.42 10.27 25.98
CA HIS A 572 -10.29 8.82 25.94
C HIS A 572 -10.04 8.36 24.50
N LEU A 573 -8.87 7.75 24.28
CA LEU A 573 -8.50 7.17 22.99
C LEU A 573 -8.84 5.68 22.94
N PRO A 574 -9.53 5.20 21.90
CA PRO A 574 -9.67 3.76 21.67
C PRO A 574 -8.34 3.18 21.19
N ARG A 575 -7.86 2.13 21.85
CA ARG A 575 -6.68 1.39 21.41
C ARG A 575 -7.08 0.42 20.31
N VAL A 576 -6.50 0.58 19.12
CA VAL A 576 -6.76 -0.23 17.91
C VAL A 576 -5.99 -1.54 17.98
N SER A 577 -4.70 -1.47 18.28
CA SER A 577 -3.86 -2.66 18.37
C SER A 577 -2.83 -2.53 19.48
N ARG A 578 -2.37 -3.68 19.98
CA ARG A 578 -1.29 -3.79 20.95
C ARG A 578 -0.31 -4.85 20.49
N LEU A 579 0.81 -4.40 19.95
CA LEU A 579 1.85 -5.26 19.43
C LEU A 579 2.85 -5.62 20.54
N ASN A 580 3.00 -6.92 20.82
CA ASN A 580 3.98 -7.40 21.78
C ASN A 580 5.30 -7.73 21.08
N VAL A 581 6.30 -6.88 21.26
CA VAL A 581 7.66 -7.12 20.72
C VAL A 581 8.47 -8.07 21.62
N GLY A 582 8.13 -8.14 22.91
CA GLY A 582 8.70 -9.07 23.90
C GLY A 582 10.14 -8.81 24.31
N LYS A 583 10.76 -7.71 23.85
CA LYS A 583 12.12 -7.29 24.15
C LYS A 583 12.17 -5.79 24.36
N ARG A 584 13.23 -5.30 25.03
CA ARG A 584 13.42 -3.87 25.22
C ARG A 584 13.62 -3.16 23.89
N MET A 585 12.87 -2.09 23.69
CA MET A 585 12.90 -1.23 22.52
C MET A 585 13.61 0.08 22.82
N THR A 586 14.17 0.73 21.80
CA THR A 586 14.92 1.99 21.98
C THR A 586 14.52 3.10 20.99
N CYS A 587 13.90 2.76 19.88
CA CYS A 587 13.46 3.72 18.88
C CYS A 587 12.26 3.17 18.12
N LEU A 588 11.34 4.06 17.77
CA LEU A 588 10.18 3.82 16.94
C LEU A 588 10.27 4.72 15.71
N THR A 589 10.13 4.15 14.52
CA THR A 589 10.20 4.92 13.26
C THR A 589 9.14 4.43 12.29
N ILE A 590 8.51 5.34 11.57
CA ILE A 590 7.56 5.06 10.51
C ILE A 590 8.17 5.39 9.14
N PRO A 591 7.65 4.81 8.05
CA PRO A 591 8.07 5.18 6.69
C PRO A 591 7.91 6.68 6.44
N ASN A 592 8.79 7.25 5.59
CA ASN A 592 8.75 8.66 5.29
C ASN A 592 7.39 9.06 4.69
N VAL A 593 6.76 10.03 5.31
CA VAL A 593 5.40 10.51 5.02
C VAL A 593 5.21 10.92 3.55
N ARG A 594 6.23 11.49 2.90
CA ARG A 594 6.12 11.97 1.51
C ARG A 594 6.07 10.84 0.48
N ASN A 595 6.80 9.75 0.75
CA ASN A 595 7.03 8.67 -0.21
C ASN A 595 6.37 7.35 0.21
N ALA A 596 5.53 7.40 1.27
CA ALA A 596 4.82 6.22 1.73
C ALA A 596 3.75 5.81 0.71
N SER A 597 3.78 4.55 0.29
CA SER A 597 2.69 3.90 -0.43
C SER A 597 1.54 3.60 0.53
N GLN A 598 0.38 3.26 0.02
CA GLN A 598 -0.77 2.86 0.84
C GLN A 598 -0.47 1.61 1.69
N GLU A 599 0.40 0.72 1.18
CA GLU A 599 0.89 -0.47 1.90
C GLU A 599 1.87 -0.12 3.03
N ASP A 600 2.52 1.06 2.97
CA ASP A 600 3.47 1.51 4.00
C ASP A 600 2.78 2.13 5.22
N ASP A 601 1.49 2.49 5.14
CA ASP A 601 0.76 3.20 6.20
C ASP A 601 0.52 2.34 7.47
N SER A 602 0.74 1.03 7.40
CA SER A 602 0.64 0.12 8.54
C SER A 602 1.99 -0.32 9.11
N LEU A 603 3.10 0.12 8.52
CA LEU A 603 4.42 -0.34 8.89
C LEU A 603 5.06 0.50 9.99
N VAL A 604 5.76 -0.19 10.88
CA VAL A 604 6.56 0.41 11.95
C VAL A 604 7.88 -0.32 12.11
N LEU A 605 8.97 0.44 12.15
CA LEU A 605 10.31 -0.07 12.40
C LEU A 605 10.67 0.18 13.85
N VAL A 606 11.12 -0.85 14.54
CA VAL A 606 11.48 -0.81 15.95
C VAL A 606 12.90 -1.30 16.15
N ASN A 607 13.71 -0.53 16.87
CA ASN A 607 15.01 -0.97 17.34
C ASN A 607 14.86 -1.79 18.60
N VAL A 608 15.37 -3.03 18.59
CA VAL A 608 15.16 -4.02 19.64
C VAL A 608 16.52 -4.49 20.19
N GLN A 609 16.69 -4.47 21.50
CA GLN A 609 17.86 -5.02 22.15
C GLN A 609 17.68 -6.52 22.41
N PRO A 610 18.75 -7.35 22.23
CA PRO A 610 20.05 -7.01 21.65
C PRO A 610 20.06 -7.17 20.12
N HIS A 611 20.76 -6.27 19.42
CA HIS A 611 21.26 -6.41 18.04
C HIS A 611 20.22 -6.64 16.94
N GLU A 612 18.96 -6.29 17.11
CA GLU A 612 17.91 -6.51 16.12
C GLU A 612 17.20 -5.20 15.77
N LEU A 613 16.83 -5.05 14.49
CA LEU A 613 15.74 -4.17 14.09
C LEU A 613 14.61 -5.04 13.56
N GLN A 614 13.40 -4.66 13.85
CA GLN A 614 12.21 -5.41 13.45
C GLN A 614 11.24 -4.48 12.74
N LEU A 615 10.80 -4.88 11.56
CA LEU A 615 9.75 -4.23 10.79
C LEU A 615 8.45 -4.99 11.02
N TRP A 616 7.45 -4.29 11.52
CA TRP A 616 6.14 -4.84 11.83
C TRP A 616 5.03 -4.14 11.07
N ASP A 617 4.00 -4.89 10.73
CA ASP A 617 2.68 -4.34 10.44
C ASP A 617 1.92 -4.24 11.77
N PHE A 618 1.62 -3.01 12.22
CA PHE A 618 0.98 -2.82 13.52
C PHE A 618 -0.53 -3.09 13.48
N LYS A 619 -1.17 -3.04 12.30
CA LYS A 619 -2.59 -3.35 12.14
C LYS A 619 -2.83 -4.85 12.19
N GLU A 620 -2.08 -5.59 11.37
CA GLU A 620 -2.15 -7.05 11.30
C GLU A 620 -1.35 -7.76 12.43
N GLN A 621 -0.51 -7.01 13.17
CA GLN A 621 0.38 -7.52 14.22
C GLN A 621 1.36 -8.60 13.71
N ILE A 622 1.80 -8.48 12.46
CA ILE A 622 2.69 -9.42 11.78
C ILE A 622 4.11 -8.85 11.71
N LEU A 623 5.08 -9.68 12.07
CA LEU A 623 6.49 -9.37 11.83
C LEU A 623 6.81 -9.55 10.35
N VAL A 624 7.05 -8.44 9.64
CA VAL A 624 7.34 -8.43 8.20
C VAL A 624 8.78 -8.85 7.93
N GLN A 625 9.77 -8.24 8.63
CA GLN A 625 11.18 -8.49 8.39
C GLN A 625 12.03 -8.21 9.63
N LYS A 626 13.18 -8.88 9.73
CA LYS A 626 14.24 -8.64 10.72
C LYS A 626 15.53 -8.22 10.06
N TYR A 627 16.22 -7.26 10.68
CA TYR A 627 17.52 -6.79 10.23
C TYR A 627 18.54 -7.00 11.36
N VAL A 628 19.68 -7.57 11.03
CA VAL A 628 20.73 -7.93 11.98
C VAL A 628 22.10 -7.54 11.42
N GLY A 629 23.09 -7.44 12.30
CA GLY A 629 24.48 -7.12 11.93
C GLY A 629 25.07 -5.95 12.71
N GLN A 630 24.23 -4.96 13.12
CA GLN A 630 24.64 -3.87 13.99
C GLN A 630 24.83 -4.35 15.44
N ARG A 631 25.59 -3.59 16.20
CA ARG A 631 25.77 -3.82 17.62
C ARG A 631 24.94 -2.83 18.43
N GLN A 632 24.07 -3.35 19.28
CA GLN A 632 23.26 -2.57 20.18
C GLN A 632 22.99 -3.36 21.48
N LEU A 633 23.56 -2.91 22.59
CA LEU A 633 23.47 -3.58 23.88
C LEU A 633 22.92 -2.69 24.98
N GLN A 634 23.45 -1.46 25.10
CA GLN A 634 23.21 -0.58 26.24
C GLN A 634 22.61 0.77 25.83
N PHE A 635 23.04 1.32 24.70
CA PHE A 635 22.70 2.67 24.30
C PHE A 635 21.42 2.74 23.47
N ILE A 636 20.84 3.92 23.45
CA ILE A 636 19.73 4.24 22.57
C ILE A 636 20.33 4.53 21.20
N ILE A 637 20.11 3.62 20.26
CA ILE A 637 20.49 3.77 18.86
C ILE A 637 19.23 3.99 18.03
N ARG A 638 19.29 4.96 17.14
CA ARG A 638 18.17 5.30 16.27
C ARG A 638 18.37 4.82 14.85
N SER A 639 17.27 4.42 14.23
CA SER A 639 17.20 3.99 12.84
C SER A 639 16.24 4.86 12.04
N CYS A 640 16.34 4.81 10.72
CA CYS A 640 15.43 5.51 9.82
C CYS A 640 15.16 4.70 8.55
N PHE A 641 14.04 5.03 7.90
CA PHE A 641 13.80 4.69 6.51
C PHE A 641 14.54 5.66 5.60
N GLY A 642 15.04 5.16 4.49
CA GLY A 642 15.78 5.96 3.52
C GLY A 642 15.49 5.56 2.09
N TYR A 643 15.97 6.39 1.16
CA TYR A 643 15.89 6.15 -0.27
C TYR A 643 14.46 5.76 -0.73
N ASP A 644 13.50 6.66 -0.53
CA ASP A 644 12.09 6.44 -0.83
C ASP A 644 11.51 5.19 -0.11
N ASN A 645 11.85 5.00 1.16
CA ASN A 645 11.47 3.88 2.00
C ASN A 645 11.95 2.50 1.53
N LYS A 646 12.91 2.43 0.59
CA LYS A 646 13.47 1.17 0.10
C LYS A 646 14.64 0.65 0.93
N LEU A 647 15.32 1.55 1.65
CA LEU A 647 16.45 1.25 2.51
C LEU A 647 16.09 1.49 3.97
N ILE A 648 16.78 0.76 4.84
CA ILE A 648 16.78 0.99 6.28
C ILE A 648 18.20 1.28 6.71
N ALA A 649 18.42 2.31 7.52
CA ALA A 649 19.71 2.65 8.06
C ALA A 649 19.65 2.74 9.59
N SER A 650 20.70 2.31 10.26
CA SER A 650 20.84 2.40 11.72
C SER A 650 22.27 2.70 12.13
N GLY A 651 22.41 3.45 13.20
CA GLY A 651 23.65 3.55 13.92
C GLY A 651 24.03 2.23 14.62
N SER A 652 25.20 2.23 15.26
CA SER A 652 25.72 1.07 15.96
C SER A 652 26.72 1.47 17.04
N GLU A 653 26.78 0.70 18.13
CA GLU A 653 27.76 0.89 19.22
C GLU A 653 29.21 0.59 18.79
N ASP A 654 29.44 0.04 17.60
CA ASP A 654 30.76 -0.14 17.03
C ASP A 654 31.24 1.09 16.18
N GLY A 655 30.43 2.15 16.12
CA GLY A 655 30.71 3.39 15.41
C GLY A 655 30.41 3.36 13.93
N LYS A 656 29.83 2.28 13.43
CA LYS A 656 29.50 2.15 12.03
C LYS A 656 28.03 2.49 11.77
N VAL A 657 27.76 2.83 10.52
CA VAL A 657 26.39 2.93 9.99
C VAL A 657 26.11 1.69 9.16
N TYR A 658 25.05 1.00 9.49
CA TYR A 658 24.58 -0.18 8.77
C TYR A 658 23.38 0.21 7.90
N ILE A 659 23.37 -0.30 6.66
CA ILE A 659 22.32 -0.04 5.68
C ILE A 659 21.85 -1.38 5.11
N TRP A 660 20.54 -1.61 5.14
CA TRP A 660 19.89 -2.82 4.63
C TRP A 660 18.92 -2.53 3.51
N ASP A 661 18.72 -3.50 2.64
CA ASP A 661 17.54 -3.58 1.80
C ASP A 661 16.32 -3.89 2.66
N ARG A 662 15.30 -3.06 2.57
CA ARG A 662 14.06 -3.22 3.36
C ARG A 662 13.37 -4.54 3.09
N PHE A 663 13.30 -4.96 1.82
CA PHE A 663 12.49 -6.11 1.40
C PHE A 663 13.17 -7.45 1.68
N HIS A 664 14.48 -7.53 1.45
CA HIS A 664 15.24 -8.78 1.58
C HIS A 664 15.99 -8.90 2.91
N GLY A 665 16.13 -7.82 3.67
CA GLY A 665 16.89 -7.82 4.93
C GLY A 665 18.41 -7.93 4.76
N ASN A 666 18.93 -7.89 3.53
CA ASN A 666 20.35 -8.01 3.25
C ASN A 666 21.08 -6.70 3.55
N ILE A 667 22.30 -6.81 4.14
CA ILE A 667 23.19 -5.66 4.32
C ILE A 667 23.72 -5.23 2.96
N ILE A 668 23.44 -3.97 2.58
CA ILE A 668 23.95 -3.34 1.36
C ILE A 668 25.22 -2.54 1.65
N GLY A 669 25.31 -1.91 2.81
CA GLY A 669 26.45 -1.08 3.18
C GLY A 669 26.77 -1.11 4.66
N VAL A 670 28.07 -1.09 4.96
CA VAL A 670 28.59 -0.88 6.32
C VAL A 670 29.63 0.23 6.24
N LEU A 671 29.28 1.39 6.77
CA LEU A 671 30.11 2.57 6.65
C LEU A 671 30.91 2.81 7.93
N LYS A 672 32.18 3.13 7.79
CA LYS A 672 32.99 3.56 8.92
C LYS A 672 32.62 4.99 9.28
N GLY A 673 31.69 5.12 10.21
CA GLY A 673 31.11 6.39 10.61
C GLY A 673 31.96 7.14 11.64
N HIS A 674 31.87 6.71 12.88
CA HIS A 674 32.36 7.44 14.05
C HIS A 674 33.49 6.69 14.76
N THR A 675 34.46 7.41 15.30
CA THR A 675 35.63 6.84 16.00
C THR A 675 35.96 7.67 17.23
N ALA A 676 36.57 7.03 18.23
CA ALA A 676 37.04 7.72 19.45
C ALA A 676 38.30 8.59 19.23
N ASP A 677 38.83 8.62 17.98
CA ASP A 677 40.15 9.20 17.68
C ASP A 677 40.09 10.72 17.41
N ARG A 678 38.98 11.39 17.68
CA ARG A 678 38.89 12.85 17.52
C ARG A 678 39.87 13.52 18.47
N PRO A 679 40.71 14.46 17.98
CA PRO A 679 41.63 15.18 18.82
C PRO A 679 40.87 16.03 19.84
N VAL A 680 41.24 15.88 21.10
CA VAL A 680 40.64 16.64 22.21
C VAL A 680 41.23 18.04 22.26
N PRO A 681 40.39 19.09 22.47
CA PRO A 681 40.91 20.46 22.61
C PRO A 681 41.92 20.57 23.75
N PRO A 682 42.97 21.36 23.59
CA PRO A 682 43.97 21.57 24.64
C PRO A 682 43.31 22.04 25.95
N GLY A 683 43.56 21.33 27.03
CA GLY A 683 43.03 21.66 28.38
C GLY A 683 41.70 20.99 28.73
N SER A 684 41.12 20.21 27.85
CA SER A 684 39.93 19.40 28.15
C SER A 684 40.33 17.98 28.62
N SER A 685 39.73 17.48 29.67
CA SER A 685 39.87 16.08 30.13
C SER A 685 38.88 15.13 29.44
N LYS A 686 38.18 15.58 28.42
CA LYS A 686 37.09 14.86 27.75
C LYS A 686 37.61 13.70 26.92
N GLN A 687 36.95 12.58 27.04
CA GLN A 687 37.20 11.40 26.22
C GLN A 687 35.98 11.15 25.32
N TYR A 688 36.19 11.16 24.02
CA TYR A 688 35.10 10.90 23.05
C TYR A 688 34.77 9.41 22.97
N GLY A 689 33.49 9.09 22.88
CA GLY A 689 33.01 7.76 22.56
C GLY A 689 33.12 7.44 21.05
N LYS A 690 32.75 6.24 20.71
CA LYS A 690 32.76 5.79 19.30
C LYS A 690 31.38 5.46 18.74
N ASN A 691 30.33 5.50 19.56
CA ASN A 691 28.99 5.06 19.13
C ASN A 691 28.46 5.98 18.03
N CYS A 692 27.77 5.37 17.06
CA CYS A 692 26.89 6.09 16.15
C CYS A 692 25.48 6.02 16.73
N ASN A 693 24.98 7.12 17.27
CA ASN A 693 23.73 7.14 18.03
C ASN A 693 22.50 7.29 17.14
N THR A 694 22.65 8.04 16.05
CA THR A 694 21.52 8.40 15.20
C THR A 694 21.91 8.44 13.74
N VAL A 695 20.98 8.02 12.89
CA VAL A 695 21.06 8.15 11.43
C VAL A 695 19.73 8.69 10.95
N VAL A 696 19.76 9.66 10.05
CA VAL A 696 18.58 10.28 9.47
C VAL A 696 18.77 10.44 7.97
N TRP A 697 17.69 10.22 7.23
CA TRP A 697 17.68 10.35 5.77
C TRP A 697 16.94 11.61 5.35
N ASN A 698 17.44 12.32 4.33
CA ASN A 698 16.75 13.50 3.83
C ASN A 698 15.43 13.09 3.14
N PRO A 699 14.29 13.64 3.55
CA PRO A 699 12.99 13.21 3.05
C PRO A 699 12.69 13.63 1.60
N VAL A 700 13.46 14.57 1.06
CA VAL A 700 13.32 15.09 -0.31
C VAL A 700 14.45 14.59 -1.20
N ASN A 701 15.69 14.75 -0.75
CA ASN A 701 16.85 14.28 -1.47
C ASN A 701 17.21 12.86 -1.03
N LYS A 702 16.66 11.86 -1.72
CA LYS A 702 16.88 10.45 -1.44
C LYS A 702 18.34 9.99 -1.48
N HIS A 703 19.22 10.74 -2.11
CA HIS A 703 20.65 10.43 -2.18
C HIS A 703 21.45 10.97 -0.98
N LEU A 704 20.83 11.68 -0.05
CA LEU A 704 21.48 12.36 1.05
C LEU A 704 21.02 11.83 2.41
N PHE A 705 21.95 11.52 3.32
CA PHE A 705 21.65 11.18 4.69
C PHE A 705 22.78 11.61 5.63
N ALA A 706 22.50 11.66 6.93
CA ALA A 706 23.45 12.09 7.94
C ALA A 706 23.50 11.11 9.11
N SER A 707 24.65 11.02 9.78
CA SER A 707 24.85 10.28 11.01
C SER A 707 25.50 11.13 12.08
N GLY A 708 25.12 10.92 13.33
CA GLY A 708 25.67 11.57 14.50
C GLY A 708 26.17 10.58 15.54
N GLY A 709 27.25 10.89 16.22
CA GLY A 709 27.85 9.98 17.19
C GLY A 709 28.48 10.66 18.40
N ASP A 710 29.03 9.82 19.29
CA ASP A 710 29.71 10.24 20.53
C ASP A 710 31.01 11.02 20.29
N ASP A 711 31.53 10.99 19.05
CA ASP A 711 32.68 11.81 18.66
C ASP A 711 32.31 13.28 18.44
N GLY A 712 31.03 13.66 18.62
CA GLY A 712 30.54 15.02 18.42
C GLY A 712 30.56 15.46 16.96
N LEU A 713 30.65 14.52 16.02
CA LEU A 713 30.66 14.82 14.59
C LEU A 713 29.31 14.46 13.97
N VAL A 714 28.86 15.34 13.07
CA VAL A 714 27.81 14.97 12.11
C VAL A 714 28.48 14.64 10.79
N LYS A 715 28.29 13.45 10.29
CA LYS A 715 28.78 13.02 8.98
C LYS A 715 27.64 12.99 7.98
N VAL A 716 27.85 13.66 6.89
CA VAL A 716 26.94 13.72 5.75
C VAL A 716 27.41 12.74 4.69
N TRP A 717 26.49 11.94 4.21
CA TRP A 717 26.74 10.86 3.27
C TRP A 717 25.91 11.03 2.01
N ARG A 718 26.48 10.61 0.89
CA ARG A 718 25.79 10.59 -0.40
C ARG A 718 25.74 9.18 -0.98
N VAL A 719 24.59 8.80 -1.49
CA VAL A 719 24.40 7.57 -2.28
C VAL A 719 24.82 7.86 -3.71
N VAL A 720 25.81 7.15 -4.21
CA VAL A 720 26.35 7.29 -5.56
C VAL A 720 26.20 5.97 -6.29
N ARG A 721 25.83 6.04 -7.55
CA ARG A 721 25.80 4.88 -8.47
C ARG A 721 27.16 4.77 -9.16
N GLU A 722 27.75 3.57 -9.18
CA GLU A 722 28.96 3.26 -9.98
C GLU A 722 28.67 3.08 -11.45
#